data_85afead85d32d821ce5cc612fedd6aae
#
_entry.id   85afead85d32d821ce5cc612fedd6aae
#
_cell.length_a   1.000
_cell.length_b   1.000
_cell.length_c   1.000
_cell.angle_alpha   90.00
_cell.angle_beta   90.00
_cell.angle_gamma   90.00
#
_symmetry.space_group_name_H-M   'P 1'
#
loop_
_entity.id
_entity.type
_entity.pdbx_description
1 polymer ?
#
loop_
_entity_poly.entity_id
_entity_poly.type
_entity_poly.pdbx_seq_one_letter_code
_entity_poly.pdbx_strand_id
1 'polypeptide(L)'
;MSRHNKKSGKPQPTVLLPLGALAAGFGLASAALAQTTAPEKTDNVLPTVRARASAEPQGKDGYQATETRIGKGKQDLRDIPQGLTVVTEKLIDDRNLDNVKEVLKNTAGITFQAAEGGEEDIKIHGISLQSTGDIFIDGMRDPAFYDRDTFFLDKIELLRGSGALMFGRGSSGGAVNQVTKQALLADQNQVDVTVGSHSQLRAVGDFNRRTGETTAWRIGTMVNRGDNDGAGSSINKAGVAGSVRTGIGEDDEFGLTLYALENENGMNYGMPWIRPTLASPASATTLLPLDPTAYYGMASDRNKGSARYVMGQHTHRFTPDVELVTKARYASYTRDQRAGTVRFAAAALQPGKVGVSLDTFGPNTVINRGTQLKVQDMQTVTLQSDLSARFKTAGFEHSLQTGVDFAQEKKQVYTAYSAAQGGVVPVKPTTTIGTPNDGAWIDEGLRSFRTNNDYVSKGYGAYLQDMMQVAPMWKVLAGLRYDKLDGDYKVYAIPANAPAPVTTQPYSMRVSEWSKRAAVLFQPNAQLSFHLMGATSFNTSGDTYSLSAANAGIPPEKSINLELGGQFDSADGRLTTRFGIFRATKLHERNTDPLTNLVELSGKRHAAGLDVDITGRITPDWEVFGTFTWMPVAKIDVAAEGAEGQGARPSLTPRYSGSLWTTYKLNPQWRVGGGFNARSGQQPNRNPGFYAPKFVVANLMAEYTVLEDELLFRLNVDNVTNKLYADTLYTGHYVPGKGRIVALTGTYKF
;
A
#
# COMPACT_ATOMS: atom_id res chain seq x y z
N MET A 1 -12.56 -56.02 33.61
CA MET A 1 -11.56 -56.31 32.56
C MET A 1 -12.12 -55.81 31.24
N SER A 2 -11.63 -54.67 30.78
CA SER A 2 -11.62 -54.28 29.35
C SER A 2 -10.77 -52.98 29.26
N ARG A 3 -9.71 -53.05 28.48
CA ARG A 3 -8.72 -51.98 28.32
C ARG A 3 -9.25 -50.95 27.30
N HIS A 4 -9.34 -49.69 27.71
CA HIS A 4 -9.51 -48.57 26.78
C HIS A 4 -8.16 -48.11 26.24
N ASN A 5 -7.95 -48.22 24.96
CA ASN A 5 -6.84 -47.67 24.21
C ASN A 5 -7.07 -46.17 24.03
N LYS A 6 -6.24 -45.34 24.66
CA LYS A 6 -6.08 -43.94 24.32
C LYS A 6 -5.23 -43.83 23.04
N LYS A 7 -5.80 -43.41 21.95
CA LYS A 7 -5.05 -42.94 20.79
C LYS A 7 -4.58 -41.52 21.07
N SER A 8 -3.28 -41.34 21.25
CA SER A 8 -2.59 -40.07 21.29
C SER A 8 -2.59 -39.48 19.88
N GLY A 9 -3.23 -38.33 19.69
CA GLY A 9 -3.10 -37.54 18.47
C GLY A 9 -1.67 -36.99 18.36
N LYS A 10 -0.99 -37.30 17.28
CA LYS A 10 0.28 -36.71 16.91
C LYS A 10 0.06 -35.25 16.47
N PRO A 11 0.90 -34.30 16.90
CA PRO A 11 0.85 -32.96 16.36
C PRO A 11 1.21 -32.98 14.89
N GLN A 12 0.45 -32.29 14.06
CA GLN A 12 0.79 -32.07 12.66
C GLN A 12 2.09 -31.26 12.54
N PRO A 13 3.00 -31.61 11.66
CA PRO A 13 4.25 -30.87 11.50
C PRO A 13 3.97 -29.50 10.90
N THR A 14 4.45 -28.47 11.53
CA THR A 14 4.62 -27.15 10.99
C THR A 14 5.46 -27.28 9.72
N VAL A 15 4.92 -26.89 8.56
CA VAL A 15 5.65 -26.91 7.29
C VAL A 15 6.70 -25.81 7.36
N LEU A 16 7.89 -26.15 7.78
CA LEU A 16 9.10 -25.41 7.49
C LEU A 16 9.35 -25.56 5.98
N LEU A 17 9.25 -24.46 5.25
CA LEU A 17 9.71 -24.39 3.86
C LEU A 17 11.14 -24.96 3.78
N PRO A 18 11.45 -25.94 2.92
CA PRO A 18 12.78 -26.46 2.80
C PRO A 18 13.65 -25.42 2.10
N LEU A 19 14.45 -24.67 2.88
CA LEU A 19 15.54 -23.82 2.39
C LEU A 19 16.52 -24.57 1.47
N GLY A 20 16.51 -25.90 1.51
CA GLY A 20 17.33 -26.75 0.66
C GLY A 20 16.97 -26.76 -0.83
N ALA A 21 15.71 -26.47 -1.20
CA ALA A 21 15.31 -26.49 -2.61
C ALA A 21 15.76 -25.23 -3.38
N LEU A 22 15.97 -24.11 -2.69
CA LEU A 22 16.52 -22.89 -3.30
C LEU A 22 18.03 -22.99 -3.52
N ALA A 23 18.78 -23.68 -2.61
CA ALA A 23 20.21 -23.90 -2.77
C ALA A 23 20.57 -24.85 -3.92
N ALA A 24 19.69 -25.82 -4.25
CA ALA A 24 19.92 -26.75 -5.34
C ALA A 24 19.73 -26.12 -6.74
N GLY A 25 18.91 -25.10 -6.87
CA GLY A 25 18.71 -24.37 -8.13
C GLY A 25 19.91 -23.50 -8.54
N PHE A 26 20.66 -22.99 -7.57
CA PHE A 26 21.83 -22.14 -7.84
C PHE A 26 23.13 -22.92 -8.08
N GLY A 27 23.22 -24.17 -7.64
CA GLY A 27 24.39 -25.03 -7.85
C GLY A 27 24.55 -25.54 -9.29
N LEU A 28 23.51 -25.58 -10.08
CA LEU A 28 23.52 -26.11 -11.46
C LEU A 28 23.92 -25.05 -12.52
N ALA A 29 23.83 -23.76 -12.20
CA ALA A 29 24.24 -22.68 -13.12
C ALA A 29 25.77 -22.44 -13.12
N SER A 30 26.49 -22.87 -12.08
CA SER A 30 27.94 -22.64 -11.97
C SER A 30 28.80 -23.71 -12.68
N ALA A 31 28.21 -24.81 -13.10
CA ALA A 31 28.95 -25.93 -13.70
C ALA A 31 29.10 -25.88 -15.24
N ALA A 32 28.45 -24.90 -15.91
CA ALA A 32 28.41 -24.84 -17.38
C ALA A 32 29.41 -23.86 -18.03
N LEU A 33 30.25 -23.15 -17.25
CA LEU A 33 31.15 -22.10 -17.78
C LEU A 33 32.63 -22.33 -17.56
N ALA A 34 33.09 -23.57 -17.38
CA ALA A 34 34.51 -23.89 -17.29
C ALA A 34 34.97 -24.68 -18.52
N GLN A 35 35.14 -24.02 -19.64
CA GLN A 35 36.08 -24.48 -20.67
C GLN A 35 36.96 -23.32 -21.12
N THR A 36 38.19 -23.37 -20.70
CA THR A 36 39.29 -22.47 -21.04
C THR A 36 39.90 -22.83 -22.37
N THR A 37 40.08 -21.83 -23.23
CA THR A 37 41.09 -21.87 -24.31
C THR A 37 42.16 -20.85 -24.03
N ALA A 38 43.43 -21.28 -24.28
CA ALA A 38 44.66 -20.57 -24.00
C ALA A 38 44.84 -19.29 -24.86
N PRO A 39 45.67 -18.33 -24.39
CA PRO A 39 45.72 -17.00 -24.99
C PRO A 39 46.68 -16.95 -26.17
N GLU A 40 46.25 -16.38 -27.27
CA GLU A 40 47.05 -15.88 -28.37
C GLU A 40 47.47 -14.43 -28.10
N LYS A 41 48.75 -14.12 -28.22
CA LYS A 41 49.30 -12.78 -28.05
C LYS A 41 48.92 -11.90 -29.24
N THR A 42 48.30 -10.78 -29.00
CA THR A 42 48.24 -9.68 -29.96
C THR A 42 48.29 -8.32 -29.25
N ASP A 43 48.87 -7.41 -29.95
CA ASP A 43 49.31 -6.05 -29.70
C ASP A 43 48.50 -5.16 -28.77
N ASN A 44 49.25 -4.35 -27.99
CA ASN A 44 48.77 -3.28 -27.09
C ASN A 44 47.95 -2.21 -27.83
N VAL A 45 46.68 -2.45 -28.03
CA VAL A 45 45.68 -1.37 -28.15
C VAL A 45 45.04 -1.29 -26.75
N LEU A 46 45.28 -0.17 -26.06
CA LEU A 46 44.58 0.13 -24.80
C LEU A 46 43.05 0.04 -25.07
N PRO A 47 42.33 -0.80 -24.32
CA PRO A 47 40.87 -0.84 -24.48
C PRO A 47 40.32 0.54 -24.21
N THR A 48 39.49 1.02 -25.10
CA THR A 48 38.71 2.22 -24.91
C THR A 48 37.97 2.07 -23.57
N VAL A 49 38.40 2.80 -22.54
CA VAL A 49 37.68 2.90 -21.29
C VAL A 49 36.38 3.61 -21.59
N ARG A 50 35.35 2.85 -21.90
CA ARG A 50 33.98 3.35 -21.83
C ARG A 50 33.69 3.53 -20.35
N ALA A 51 33.89 4.74 -19.83
CA ALA A 51 33.35 5.14 -18.55
C ALA A 51 31.82 5.08 -18.66
N ARG A 52 31.23 3.93 -18.43
CA ARG A 52 29.80 3.82 -18.13
C ARG A 52 29.64 4.23 -16.68
N ALA A 53 29.57 5.55 -16.47
CA ALA A 53 29.26 6.10 -15.18
C ALA A 53 27.75 6.32 -15.13
N SER A 54 27.09 5.65 -14.27
CA SER A 54 26.38 6.16 -13.13
C SER A 54 25.86 4.95 -12.36
N ALA A 55 26.30 4.84 -11.11
CA ALA A 55 25.60 3.96 -10.18
C ALA A 55 24.11 4.29 -10.27
N GLU A 56 23.26 3.27 -10.44
CA GLU A 56 21.81 3.46 -10.38
C GLU A 56 21.50 4.18 -9.05
N PRO A 57 20.69 5.27 -9.05
CA PRO A 57 20.34 5.95 -7.81
C PRO A 57 19.68 4.96 -6.85
N GLN A 58 20.21 4.85 -5.66
CA GLN A 58 19.68 3.96 -4.64
C GLN A 58 18.85 4.75 -3.65
N GLY A 59 17.71 4.17 -3.22
CA GLY A 59 16.87 4.74 -2.18
C GLY A 59 17.56 4.89 -0.81
N LYS A 60 18.75 4.28 -0.64
CA LYS A 60 19.59 4.37 0.57
C LYS A 60 20.39 5.66 0.72
N ASP A 61 20.56 6.45 -0.35
CA ASP A 61 21.49 7.59 -0.35
C ASP A 61 20.95 8.83 0.34
N GLY A 62 19.63 9.00 0.38
CA GLY A 62 18.99 10.17 0.98
C GLY A 62 17.47 10.14 0.84
N TYR A 63 16.82 11.22 1.30
CA TYR A 63 15.35 11.34 1.19
C TYR A 63 14.89 11.77 -0.20
N GLN A 64 15.76 12.41 -0.99
CA GLN A 64 15.44 12.90 -2.31
C GLN A 64 15.61 11.80 -3.37
N ALA A 65 14.61 11.62 -4.22
CA ALA A 65 14.70 10.91 -5.47
C ALA A 65 14.70 11.93 -6.63
N THR A 66 15.49 11.67 -7.65
CA THR A 66 15.61 12.54 -8.84
C THR A 66 14.95 11.92 -10.07
N GLU A 67 14.84 10.59 -10.10
CA GLU A 67 14.34 9.82 -11.22
C GLU A 67 13.23 8.84 -10.81
N THR A 68 12.36 8.53 -11.78
CA THR A 68 11.30 7.55 -11.62
C THR A 68 11.06 6.78 -12.93
N ARG A 69 10.46 5.59 -12.81
CA ARG A 69 9.91 4.83 -13.93
C ARG A 69 8.38 4.71 -13.85
N ILE A 70 7.74 5.49 -12.99
CA ILE A 70 6.28 5.46 -12.84
C ILE A 70 5.54 5.78 -14.14
N GLY A 71 6.14 6.58 -15.02
CA GLY A 71 5.65 6.93 -16.35
C GLY A 71 5.94 5.89 -17.43
N LYS A 72 6.38 4.67 -17.06
CA LYS A 72 6.70 3.52 -17.93
C LYS A 72 8.04 3.61 -18.70
N GLY A 73 8.77 4.69 -18.56
CA GLY A 73 10.15 4.87 -19.01
C GLY A 73 10.94 5.58 -17.93
N LYS A 74 12.25 5.61 -18.04
CA LYS A 74 13.12 6.39 -17.15
C LYS A 74 12.90 7.89 -17.42
N GLN A 75 12.52 8.64 -16.41
CA GLN A 75 12.18 10.06 -16.49
C GLN A 75 12.70 10.80 -15.26
N ASP A 76 13.15 12.04 -15.45
CA ASP A 76 13.40 12.96 -14.37
C ASP A 76 12.07 13.34 -13.71
N LEU A 77 12.06 13.46 -12.37
CA LEU A 77 10.84 13.83 -11.67
C LEU A 77 10.30 15.21 -12.07
N ARG A 78 11.18 16.13 -12.49
CA ARG A 78 10.79 17.46 -12.97
C ARG A 78 10.00 17.44 -14.30
N ASP A 79 10.09 16.34 -15.05
CA ASP A 79 9.38 16.14 -16.31
C ASP A 79 8.02 15.44 -16.13
N ILE A 80 7.65 15.11 -14.88
CA ILE A 80 6.36 14.56 -14.57
C ILE A 80 5.36 15.70 -14.27
N PRO A 81 4.41 15.98 -15.18
CA PRO A 81 3.45 17.08 -15.01
C PRO A 81 2.30 16.67 -14.10
N GLN A 82 2.60 16.21 -12.90
CA GLN A 82 1.62 15.72 -11.92
C GLN A 82 2.26 15.59 -10.53
N GLY A 83 1.47 15.76 -9.47
CA GLY A 83 1.92 15.55 -8.09
C GLY A 83 2.45 14.14 -7.88
N LEU A 84 3.71 14.02 -7.50
CA LEU A 84 4.39 12.76 -7.21
C LEU A 84 5.24 12.92 -5.95
N THR A 85 4.93 12.11 -4.93
CA THR A 85 5.75 11.98 -3.73
C THR A 85 6.52 10.66 -3.78
N VAL A 86 7.80 10.70 -3.51
CA VAL A 86 8.66 9.52 -3.41
C VAL A 86 9.16 9.37 -1.98
N VAL A 87 8.93 8.22 -1.37
CA VAL A 87 9.47 7.85 -0.05
C VAL A 87 10.56 6.82 -0.29
N THR A 88 11.80 7.20 -0.01
CA THR A 88 12.99 6.37 -0.26
C THR A 88 13.23 5.37 0.87
N GLU A 89 14.00 4.32 0.60
CA GLU A 89 14.47 3.35 1.60
C GLU A 89 15.10 4.06 2.82
N LYS A 90 15.92 5.10 2.58
CA LYS A 90 16.54 5.89 3.65
C LYS A 90 15.53 6.46 4.66
N LEU A 91 14.41 7.00 4.18
CA LEU A 91 13.37 7.52 5.06
C LEU A 91 12.61 6.37 5.75
N ILE A 92 12.38 5.26 5.06
CA ILE A 92 11.75 4.05 5.61
C ILE A 92 12.58 3.53 6.78
N ASP A 93 13.88 3.40 6.60
CA ASP A 93 14.81 2.91 7.61
C ASP A 93 14.93 3.87 8.80
N ASP A 94 15.12 5.16 8.53
CA ASP A 94 15.26 6.18 9.60
C ASP A 94 14.04 6.24 10.51
N ARG A 95 12.87 5.91 9.99
CA ARG A 95 11.58 5.95 10.71
C ARG A 95 11.09 4.57 11.15
N ASN A 96 11.79 3.47 10.88
CA ASN A 96 11.32 2.10 11.11
C ASN A 96 9.90 1.85 10.55
N LEU A 97 9.66 2.21 9.28
CA LEU A 97 8.35 2.07 8.64
C LEU A 97 8.22 0.66 8.05
N ASP A 98 7.74 -0.29 8.85
CA ASP A 98 7.77 -1.72 8.55
C ASP A 98 6.77 -2.19 7.50
N ASN A 99 5.78 -1.36 7.13
CA ASN A 99 4.79 -1.70 6.12
C ASN A 99 4.36 -0.47 5.31
N VAL A 100 3.73 -0.73 4.16
CA VAL A 100 3.31 0.32 3.21
C VAL A 100 2.35 1.32 3.84
N LYS A 101 1.46 0.90 4.75
CA LYS A 101 0.56 1.80 5.46
C LYS A 101 1.32 2.80 6.33
N GLU A 102 2.32 2.33 7.09
CA GLU A 102 3.18 3.21 7.90
C GLU A 102 3.90 4.24 7.03
N VAL A 103 4.39 3.83 5.85
CA VAL A 103 5.01 4.75 4.89
C VAL A 103 4.01 5.81 4.43
N LEU A 104 2.81 5.40 4.03
CA LEU A 104 1.78 6.31 3.52
C LEU A 104 1.22 7.25 4.59
N LYS A 105 1.26 6.89 5.88
CA LYS A 105 0.93 7.81 6.98
C LYS A 105 1.82 9.03 7.04
N ASN A 106 3.02 8.94 6.49
CA ASN A 106 3.99 10.03 6.42
C ASN A 106 3.83 10.91 5.17
N THR A 107 2.77 10.68 4.38
CA THR A 107 2.42 11.50 3.22
C THR A 107 1.08 12.20 3.46
N ALA A 108 1.01 13.49 3.15
CA ALA A 108 -0.21 14.27 3.32
C ALA A 108 -1.28 13.91 2.27
N GLY A 109 -2.54 14.25 2.56
CA GLY A 109 -3.67 13.98 1.67
C GLY A 109 -4.20 12.54 1.71
N ILE A 110 -3.57 11.67 2.50
CA ILE A 110 -3.95 10.26 2.64
C ILE A 110 -4.76 10.02 3.91
N THR A 111 -5.78 9.20 3.79
CA THR A 111 -6.57 8.70 4.91
C THR A 111 -6.84 7.21 4.75
N PHE A 112 -7.15 6.53 5.85
CA PHE A 112 -7.38 5.10 5.87
C PHE A 112 -8.78 4.79 6.37
N GLN A 113 -9.48 3.93 5.64
CA GLN A 113 -10.75 3.37 6.06
C GLN A 113 -10.48 1.99 6.66
N ALA A 114 -10.91 1.77 7.89
CA ALA A 114 -11.03 0.43 8.44
C ALA A 114 -12.28 -0.21 7.84
N ALA A 115 -12.13 -0.87 6.71
CA ALA A 115 -13.21 -1.65 6.15
C ALA A 115 -13.52 -2.85 7.06
N GLU A 116 -14.34 -3.76 6.63
CA GLU A 116 -14.72 -4.90 7.43
C GLU A 116 -13.49 -5.73 7.84
N GLY A 117 -13.07 -5.60 9.09
CA GLY A 117 -12.07 -6.45 9.67
C GLY A 117 -10.62 -6.07 9.38
N GLY A 118 -10.25 -4.80 9.54
CA GLY A 118 -8.86 -4.34 9.48
C GLY A 118 -8.29 -4.24 8.08
N GLU A 119 -9.11 -4.38 7.05
CA GLU A 119 -8.74 -3.92 5.72
C GLU A 119 -8.49 -2.43 5.77
N GLU A 120 -7.46 -2.03 5.09
CA GLU A 120 -7.09 -0.65 4.95
C GLU A 120 -7.42 -0.21 3.54
N ASP A 121 -8.56 0.42 3.38
CA ASP A 121 -8.85 1.12 2.14
C ASP A 121 -8.15 2.49 2.21
N ILE A 122 -7.14 2.64 1.36
CA ILE A 122 -6.34 3.85 1.24
C ILE A 122 -7.11 4.84 0.40
N LYS A 123 -7.26 6.09 0.89
CA LYS A 123 -7.86 7.17 0.12
C LYS A 123 -6.89 8.31 -0.06
N ILE A 124 -6.80 8.81 -1.29
CA ILE A 124 -6.11 10.06 -1.64
C ILE A 124 -7.18 11.10 -1.95
N HIS A 125 -7.13 12.26 -1.28
CA HIS A 125 -8.11 13.34 -1.44
C HIS A 125 -9.58 12.87 -1.30
N GLY A 126 -9.80 11.81 -0.49
CA GLY A 126 -11.11 11.21 -0.28
C GLY A 126 -11.57 10.19 -1.34
N ILE A 127 -10.73 9.91 -2.35
CA ILE A 127 -11.00 8.90 -3.38
C ILE A 127 -10.27 7.59 -3.01
N SER A 128 -10.99 6.48 -3.00
CA SER A 128 -10.46 5.16 -2.64
C SER A 128 -9.49 4.62 -3.71
N LEU A 129 -8.41 3.98 -3.28
CA LEU A 129 -7.41 3.34 -4.12
C LEU A 129 -7.50 1.82 -4.07
N GLN A 130 -7.48 1.24 -2.88
CA GLN A 130 -7.30 -0.19 -2.69
C GLN A 130 -8.51 -1.00 -3.15
N SER A 131 -9.73 -0.52 -2.91
CA SER A 131 -10.95 -1.18 -3.39
C SER A 131 -11.07 -1.21 -4.93
N THR A 132 -10.30 -0.34 -5.61
CA THR A 132 -10.21 -0.28 -7.08
C THR A 132 -8.98 -0.99 -7.63
N GLY A 133 -8.08 -1.46 -6.75
CA GLY A 133 -6.84 -2.13 -7.11
C GLY A 133 -5.76 -1.18 -7.61
N ASP A 134 -5.65 0.04 -7.06
CA ASP A 134 -4.71 1.09 -7.48
C ASP A 134 -3.39 1.04 -6.71
N ILE A 135 -2.99 -0.15 -6.30
CA ILE A 135 -1.69 -0.47 -5.70
C ILE A 135 -0.93 -1.33 -6.69
N PHE A 136 0.35 -1.00 -6.87
CA PHE A 136 1.22 -1.59 -7.88
C PHE A 136 2.54 -2.04 -7.26
N ILE A 137 3.18 -3.02 -7.89
CA ILE A 137 4.56 -3.44 -7.66
C ILE A 137 5.27 -3.34 -9.00
N ASP A 138 6.33 -2.53 -9.07
CA ASP A 138 7.13 -2.28 -10.28
C ASP A 138 6.28 -1.92 -11.52
N GLY A 139 5.22 -1.14 -11.28
CA GLY A 139 4.27 -0.69 -12.30
C GLY A 139 3.22 -1.71 -12.71
N MET A 140 3.19 -2.90 -12.11
CA MET A 140 2.21 -3.95 -12.37
C MET A 140 1.19 -4.01 -11.23
N ARG A 141 -0.10 -4.14 -11.55
CA ARG A 141 -1.20 -4.15 -10.58
C ARG A 141 -1.05 -5.24 -9.52
N ASP A 142 -1.25 -4.86 -8.25
CA ASP A 142 -1.22 -5.73 -7.08
C ASP A 142 -2.52 -5.62 -6.28
N PRO A 143 -3.62 -6.25 -6.74
CA PRO A 143 -4.97 -5.99 -6.26
C PRO A 143 -5.32 -6.69 -4.96
N ALA A 144 -4.48 -7.59 -4.46
CA ALA A 144 -4.78 -8.39 -3.28
C ALA A 144 -4.66 -7.59 -1.98
N PHE A 145 -5.43 -8.00 -0.98
CA PHE A 145 -5.38 -7.43 0.36
C PHE A 145 -4.48 -8.31 1.24
N TYR A 146 -3.29 -7.84 1.55
CA TYR A 146 -2.34 -8.48 2.47
C TYR A 146 -1.50 -7.43 3.19
N ASP A 147 -0.78 -7.83 4.23
CA ASP A 147 0.13 -6.96 4.97
C ASP A 147 1.42 -6.76 4.16
N ARG A 148 1.55 -5.61 3.47
CA ARG A 148 2.68 -5.28 2.58
C ARG A 148 3.86 -4.78 3.39
N ASP A 149 4.86 -5.65 3.59
CA ASP A 149 6.11 -5.31 4.30
C ASP A 149 7.10 -4.56 3.39
N THR A 150 7.92 -3.71 3.99
CA THR A 150 8.88 -2.85 3.28
C THR A 150 10.28 -3.46 3.11
N PHE A 151 10.57 -4.64 3.69
CA PHE A 151 11.91 -5.21 3.76
C PHE A 151 12.65 -5.36 2.42
N PHE A 152 11.91 -5.46 1.32
CA PHE A 152 12.47 -5.62 -0.03
C PHE A 152 12.03 -4.50 -0.98
N LEU A 153 11.81 -3.29 -0.45
CA LEU A 153 11.46 -2.10 -1.24
C LEU A 153 12.61 -1.10 -1.26
N ASP A 154 12.92 -0.59 -2.43
CA ASP A 154 13.86 0.53 -2.65
C ASP A 154 13.17 1.87 -2.36
N LYS A 155 11.91 2.01 -2.77
CA LYS A 155 11.09 3.21 -2.57
C LYS A 155 9.62 2.93 -2.76
N ILE A 156 8.79 3.85 -2.28
CA ILE A 156 7.36 3.91 -2.58
C ILE A 156 7.07 5.23 -3.29
N GLU A 157 6.39 5.13 -4.41
CA GLU A 157 5.99 6.25 -5.25
C GLU A 157 4.47 6.46 -5.10
N LEU A 158 4.07 7.66 -4.73
CA LEU A 158 2.68 8.07 -4.60
C LEU A 158 2.34 9.09 -5.68
N LEU A 159 1.64 8.66 -6.72
CA LEU A 159 1.09 9.53 -7.74
C LEU A 159 -0.26 10.08 -7.27
N ARG A 160 -0.45 11.40 -7.26
CA ARG A 160 -1.71 12.06 -6.93
C ARG A 160 -2.48 12.42 -8.20
N GLY A 161 -3.82 12.38 -8.13
CA GLY A 161 -4.68 12.60 -9.29
C GLY A 161 -4.74 11.37 -10.22
N SER A 162 -5.23 11.53 -11.45
CA SER A 162 -5.45 10.40 -12.36
C SER A 162 -4.14 9.71 -12.79
N GLY A 163 -4.01 8.42 -12.49
CA GLY A 163 -2.96 7.54 -12.99
C GLY A 163 -3.40 6.63 -14.14
N ALA A 164 -4.64 6.79 -14.64
CA ALA A 164 -5.24 5.82 -15.55
C ALA A 164 -4.49 5.65 -16.87
N LEU A 165 -3.82 6.68 -17.37
CA LEU A 165 -3.03 6.54 -18.60
C LEU A 165 -1.92 5.49 -18.46
N MET A 166 -1.26 5.43 -17.31
CA MET A 166 -0.13 4.53 -17.05
C MET A 166 -0.57 3.17 -16.51
N PHE A 167 -1.66 3.15 -15.73
CA PHE A 167 -2.05 2.00 -14.92
C PHE A 167 -3.42 1.39 -15.30
N GLY A 168 -4.18 2.04 -16.20
CA GLY A 168 -5.50 1.59 -16.64
C GLY A 168 -6.61 1.86 -15.63
N ARG A 169 -7.59 0.98 -15.60
CA ARG A 169 -8.81 1.11 -14.77
C ARG A 169 -8.49 1.49 -13.34
N GLY A 170 -9.35 2.26 -12.71
CA GLY A 170 -9.14 2.82 -11.39
C GLY A 170 -8.29 4.07 -11.43
N SER A 171 -7.36 4.21 -10.47
CA SER A 171 -6.39 5.31 -10.37
C SER A 171 -7.03 6.71 -10.46
N SER A 172 -8.26 6.84 -9.97
CA SER A 172 -9.02 8.10 -10.03
C SER A 172 -8.52 9.13 -9.03
N GLY A 173 -8.07 8.70 -7.85
CA GLY A 173 -7.45 9.55 -6.83
C GLY A 173 -5.93 9.56 -6.92
N GLY A 174 -5.35 8.57 -7.57
CA GLY A 174 -3.91 8.37 -7.66
C GLY A 174 -3.53 6.89 -7.77
N ALA A 175 -2.24 6.62 -7.54
CA ALA A 175 -1.69 5.27 -7.50
C ALA A 175 -0.54 5.18 -6.49
N VAL A 176 -0.40 4.04 -5.86
CA VAL A 176 0.75 3.69 -5.01
C VAL A 176 1.57 2.63 -5.73
N ASN A 177 2.81 2.97 -6.08
CA ASN A 177 3.74 2.03 -6.71
C ASN A 177 4.87 1.67 -5.74
N GLN A 178 4.99 0.39 -5.44
CA GLN A 178 6.07 -0.18 -4.67
C GLN A 178 7.19 -0.57 -5.63
N VAL A 179 8.37 0.01 -5.47
CA VAL A 179 9.55 -0.32 -6.27
C VAL A 179 10.40 -1.31 -5.49
N THR A 180 10.59 -2.50 -6.05
CA THR A 180 11.36 -3.55 -5.40
C THR A 180 12.86 -3.34 -5.55
N LYS A 181 13.62 -3.81 -4.56
CA LYS A 181 15.09 -3.85 -4.61
C LYS A 181 15.55 -4.75 -5.75
N GLN A 182 16.48 -4.26 -6.55
CA GLN A 182 17.08 -4.99 -7.65
C GLN A 182 18.54 -5.35 -7.34
N ALA A 183 19.03 -6.41 -7.97
CA ALA A 183 20.45 -6.76 -7.91
C ALA A 183 21.30 -5.69 -8.61
N LEU A 184 22.41 -5.29 -7.98
CA LEU A 184 23.32 -4.22 -8.41
C LEU A 184 24.72 -4.77 -8.65
N LEU A 185 25.49 -4.16 -9.56
CA LEU A 185 26.88 -4.51 -9.82
C LEU A 185 27.82 -3.97 -8.72
N ALA A 186 27.47 -4.26 -7.47
CA ALA A 186 28.23 -3.88 -6.28
C ALA A 186 28.12 -5.00 -5.24
N ASP A 187 29.09 -5.08 -4.36
CA ASP A 187 28.99 -5.92 -3.16
C ASP A 187 28.53 -5.04 -2.00
N GLN A 188 27.33 -5.28 -1.50
CA GLN A 188 26.71 -4.50 -0.43
C GLN A 188 25.84 -5.43 0.42
N ASN A 189 26.25 -5.62 1.67
CA ASN A 189 25.50 -6.46 2.60
C ASN A 189 25.11 -5.65 3.82
N GLN A 190 23.92 -5.89 4.33
CA GLN A 190 23.40 -5.22 5.52
C GLN A 190 22.55 -6.18 6.34
N VAL A 191 22.70 -6.09 7.66
CA VAL A 191 21.84 -6.76 8.61
C VAL A 191 21.34 -5.72 9.61
N ASP A 192 20.03 -5.64 9.78
CA ASP A 192 19.37 -4.78 10.75
C ASP A 192 18.70 -5.66 11.79
N VAL A 193 18.90 -5.35 13.07
CA VAL A 193 18.20 -6.00 14.18
C VAL A 193 17.56 -4.92 15.05
N THR A 194 16.24 -4.94 15.14
CA THR A 194 15.45 -4.02 15.94
C THR A 194 14.84 -4.74 17.13
N VAL A 195 15.03 -4.19 18.32
CA VAL A 195 14.34 -4.60 19.54
C VAL A 195 13.53 -3.43 20.07
N GLY A 196 12.32 -3.67 20.53
CA GLY A 196 11.44 -2.57 20.92
C GLY A 196 10.43 -2.91 22.00
N SER A 197 9.59 -1.92 22.30
CA SER A 197 8.46 -2.07 23.22
C SER A 197 7.59 -3.27 22.83
N HIS A 198 6.93 -3.89 23.81
CA HIS A 198 6.02 -5.02 23.63
C HIS A 198 6.68 -6.26 23.02
N SER A 199 7.88 -6.59 23.47
CA SER A 199 8.66 -7.76 23.01
C SER A 199 8.91 -7.75 21.49
N GLN A 200 8.94 -6.57 20.86
CA GLN A 200 9.22 -6.48 19.43
C GLN A 200 10.65 -6.93 19.12
N LEU A 201 10.76 -7.84 18.17
CA LEU A 201 12.01 -8.26 17.54
C LEU A 201 11.81 -8.30 16.04
N ARG A 202 12.55 -7.46 15.32
CA ARG A 202 12.61 -7.51 13.85
C ARG A 202 14.05 -7.69 13.41
N ALA A 203 14.29 -8.62 12.51
CA ALA A 203 15.59 -8.78 11.86
C ALA A 203 15.39 -8.77 10.35
N VAL A 204 16.19 -7.96 9.66
CA VAL A 204 16.19 -7.82 8.20
C VAL A 204 17.61 -8.05 7.70
N GLY A 205 17.78 -8.92 6.70
CA GLY A 205 19.03 -9.10 5.97
C GLY A 205 18.84 -8.66 4.52
N ASP A 206 19.80 -7.93 3.98
CA ASP A 206 19.84 -7.47 2.59
C ASP A 206 21.27 -7.73 2.05
N PHE A 207 21.39 -8.72 1.18
CA PHE A 207 22.66 -9.20 0.66
C PHE A 207 22.69 -9.02 -0.85
N ASN A 208 23.54 -8.15 -1.36
CA ASN A 208 23.74 -7.91 -2.78
C ASN A 208 25.17 -8.26 -3.18
N ARG A 209 25.32 -9.09 -4.20
CA ARG A 209 26.61 -9.57 -4.67
C ARG A 209 26.74 -9.50 -6.18
N ARG A 210 27.81 -8.87 -6.65
CA ARG A 210 28.26 -8.96 -8.02
C ARG A 210 28.91 -10.32 -8.25
N THR A 211 28.51 -11.05 -9.30
CA THR A 211 29.04 -12.38 -9.64
C THR A 211 29.71 -12.44 -11.01
N GLY A 212 29.62 -11.36 -11.78
CA GLY A 212 30.23 -11.23 -13.10
C GLY A 212 30.37 -9.78 -13.51
N GLU A 213 30.83 -9.52 -14.72
CA GLU A 213 30.95 -8.14 -15.23
C GLU A 213 29.58 -7.45 -15.37
N THR A 214 28.57 -8.22 -15.76
CA THR A 214 27.20 -7.74 -16.01
C THR A 214 26.14 -8.50 -15.21
N THR A 215 26.55 -9.33 -14.22
CA THR A 215 25.66 -10.20 -13.47
C THR A 215 25.77 -9.97 -11.97
N ALA A 216 24.62 -9.90 -11.31
CA ALA A 216 24.52 -9.78 -9.86
C ALA A 216 23.28 -10.50 -9.33
N TRP A 217 23.29 -10.81 -8.03
CA TRP A 217 22.10 -11.23 -7.30
C TRP A 217 21.94 -10.44 -6.01
N ARG A 218 20.71 -10.34 -5.53
CA ARG A 218 20.34 -9.74 -4.24
C ARG A 218 19.34 -10.63 -3.53
N ILE A 219 19.49 -10.82 -2.23
CA ILE A 219 18.58 -11.59 -1.38
C ILE A 219 18.21 -10.72 -0.19
N GLY A 220 16.91 -10.59 0.04
CA GLY A 220 16.32 -9.98 1.23
C GLY A 220 15.67 -11.04 2.11
N THR A 221 15.83 -10.94 3.42
CA THR A 221 15.17 -11.79 4.42
C THR A 221 14.60 -10.95 5.54
N MET A 222 13.48 -11.37 6.11
CA MET A 222 12.87 -10.66 7.23
C MET A 222 12.16 -11.63 8.18
N VAL A 223 12.30 -11.38 9.48
CA VAL A 223 11.42 -11.89 10.54
C VAL A 223 10.99 -10.72 11.42
N ASN A 224 9.71 -10.69 11.83
CA ASN A 224 9.19 -9.65 12.72
C ASN A 224 8.18 -10.28 13.69
N ARG A 225 8.41 -10.11 14.98
CA ARG A 225 7.56 -10.62 16.07
C ARG A 225 7.37 -9.56 17.11
N GLY A 226 6.19 -9.57 17.75
CA GLY A 226 5.87 -8.68 18.86
C GLY A 226 4.53 -9.07 19.47
N ASP A 227 4.40 -8.90 20.78
CA ASP A 227 3.17 -9.24 21.51
C ASP A 227 2.07 -8.22 21.24
N ASN A 228 2.47 -6.96 20.96
CA ASN A 228 1.55 -5.86 20.69
C ASN A 228 2.25 -4.85 19.77
N ASP A 229 1.58 -4.44 18.71
CA ASP A 229 2.08 -3.44 17.74
C ASP A 229 1.97 -1.98 18.24
N GLY A 230 1.57 -1.79 19.51
CA GLY A 230 1.27 -0.49 20.10
C GLY A 230 -0.20 -0.07 19.96
N ALA A 231 -1.01 -0.85 19.25
CA ALA A 231 -2.45 -0.63 19.05
C ALA A 231 -3.30 -1.88 19.39
N GLY A 232 -2.75 -2.83 20.13
CA GLY A 232 -3.45 -4.01 20.64
C GLY A 232 -3.34 -5.26 19.76
N SER A 233 -2.56 -5.24 18.68
CA SER A 233 -2.43 -6.38 17.77
C SER A 233 -1.04 -7.01 17.84
N SER A 234 -0.96 -8.34 17.92
CA SER A 234 0.33 -9.04 17.85
C SER A 234 0.88 -9.05 16.42
N ILE A 235 2.20 -9.15 16.30
CA ILE A 235 2.91 -9.25 15.03
C ILE A 235 3.62 -10.60 14.96
N ASN A 236 3.47 -11.30 13.84
CA ASN A 236 4.23 -12.50 13.51
C ASN A 236 4.33 -12.62 11.99
N LYS A 237 5.48 -12.23 11.42
CA LYS A 237 5.73 -12.23 9.99
C LYS A 237 7.10 -12.81 9.67
N ALA A 238 7.21 -13.41 8.49
CA ALA A 238 8.48 -13.79 7.89
C ALA A 238 8.42 -13.61 6.38
N GLY A 239 9.52 -13.16 5.80
CA GLY A 239 9.62 -12.93 4.36
C GLY A 239 10.98 -13.28 3.81
N VAL A 240 11.00 -13.69 2.54
CA VAL A 240 12.20 -13.85 1.74
C VAL A 240 11.94 -13.33 0.33
N ALA A 241 12.91 -12.65 -0.22
CA ALA A 241 12.86 -12.17 -1.59
C ALA A 241 14.23 -12.32 -2.24
N GLY A 242 14.26 -12.40 -3.56
CA GLY A 242 15.51 -12.47 -4.30
C GLY A 242 15.36 -11.84 -5.68
N SER A 243 16.42 -11.20 -6.14
CA SER A 243 16.56 -10.65 -7.48
C SER A 243 17.85 -11.13 -8.09
N VAL A 244 17.79 -11.56 -9.34
CA VAL A 244 18.97 -11.88 -10.16
C VAL A 244 18.86 -11.04 -11.42
N ARG A 245 19.97 -10.39 -11.82
CA ARG A 245 20.06 -9.66 -13.08
C ARG A 245 21.32 -10.08 -13.83
N THR A 246 21.19 -10.19 -15.15
CA THR A 246 22.32 -10.47 -16.06
C THR A 246 22.22 -9.60 -17.31
N GLY A 247 23.34 -9.26 -17.91
CA GLY A 247 23.39 -8.27 -19.00
C GLY A 247 23.17 -6.84 -18.48
N ILE A 248 23.43 -6.56 -17.21
CA ILE A 248 23.23 -5.22 -16.64
C ILE A 248 24.07 -4.20 -17.41
N GLY A 249 23.36 -3.23 -18.03
CA GLY A 249 23.96 -2.20 -18.86
C GLY A 249 24.27 -2.61 -20.31
N GLU A 250 24.02 -3.86 -20.70
CA GLU A 250 24.11 -4.34 -22.08
C GLU A 250 22.80 -4.06 -22.85
N ASP A 251 22.80 -4.33 -24.16
CA ASP A 251 21.62 -4.14 -24.99
C ASP A 251 20.47 -5.06 -24.56
N ASP A 252 20.77 -6.27 -24.12
CA ASP A 252 19.82 -7.22 -23.55
C ASP A 252 20.11 -7.46 -22.06
N GLU A 253 19.16 -7.10 -21.22
CA GLU A 253 19.22 -7.31 -19.78
C GLU A 253 18.05 -8.15 -19.32
N PHE A 254 18.30 -9.20 -18.56
CA PHE A 254 17.31 -10.09 -17.99
C PHE A 254 17.30 -9.99 -16.46
N GLY A 255 16.11 -9.90 -15.91
CA GLY A 255 15.87 -9.90 -14.47
C GLY A 255 14.88 -10.98 -14.05
N LEU A 256 15.10 -11.58 -12.91
CA LEU A 256 14.17 -12.48 -12.24
C LEU A 256 14.03 -12.06 -10.79
N THR A 257 12.81 -11.82 -10.33
CA THR A 257 12.48 -11.51 -8.93
C THR A 257 11.56 -12.57 -8.36
N LEU A 258 11.90 -13.06 -7.18
CA LEU A 258 11.11 -13.97 -6.36
C LEU A 258 10.74 -13.28 -5.06
N TYR A 259 9.52 -13.48 -4.59
CA TYR A 259 9.05 -12.90 -3.32
C TYR A 259 8.12 -13.87 -2.62
N ALA A 260 8.30 -14.04 -1.32
CA ALA A 260 7.41 -14.76 -0.45
C ALA A 260 7.32 -14.06 0.91
N LEU A 261 6.11 -13.76 1.34
CA LEU A 261 5.77 -13.21 2.63
C LEU A 261 4.67 -14.07 3.26
N GLU A 262 4.84 -14.40 4.52
CA GLU A 262 3.82 -15.06 5.34
C GLU A 262 3.62 -14.25 6.62
N ASN A 263 2.38 -14.11 7.05
CA ASN A 263 2.01 -13.48 8.31
C ASN A 263 0.94 -14.29 9.03
N GLU A 264 1.01 -14.28 10.35
CA GLU A 264 -0.02 -14.76 11.27
C GLU A 264 -0.14 -13.74 12.41
N ASN A 265 -0.49 -12.51 12.04
CA ASN A 265 -0.67 -11.41 13.00
C ASN A 265 -1.95 -11.60 13.79
N GLY A 266 -2.01 -11.01 14.98
CA GLY A 266 -3.26 -10.76 15.66
C GLY A 266 -4.13 -9.79 14.86
N MET A 267 -5.35 -9.58 15.37
CA MET A 267 -6.31 -8.72 14.69
C MET A 267 -7.02 -7.79 15.67
N ASN A 268 -6.78 -6.49 15.57
CA ASN A 268 -7.60 -5.49 16.25
C ASN A 268 -8.68 -4.97 15.29
N TYR A 269 -9.94 -5.39 15.52
CA TYR A 269 -11.06 -4.92 14.70
C TYR A 269 -11.42 -3.45 14.97
N GLY A 270 -10.95 -2.89 16.11
CA GLY A 270 -11.19 -1.52 16.53
C GLY A 270 -12.22 -1.39 17.65
N MET A 271 -12.44 -0.15 18.07
CA MET A 271 -13.26 0.26 19.19
C MET A 271 -14.49 1.04 18.73
N PRO A 272 -15.64 0.91 19.41
CA PRO A 272 -16.83 1.70 19.06
C PRO A 272 -16.61 3.19 19.33
N TRP A 273 -17.32 4.04 18.59
CA TRP A 273 -17.42 5.48 18.89
C TRP A 273 -18.20 5.71 20.17
N ILE A 274 -17.86 6.75 20.93
CA ILE A 274 -18.58 7.13 22.16
C ILE A 274 -19.04 8.59 22.09
N ARG A 275 -20.20 8.88 22.69
CA ARG A 275 -20.76 10.23 22.83
C ARG A 275 -20.49 10.76 24.22
N PRO A 276 -20.44 12.10 24.42
CA PRO A 276 -20.35 12.67 25.77
C PRO A 276 -21.48 12.21 26.69
N THR A 277 -22.73 12.31 26.23
CA THR A 277 -23.95 11.83 26.92
C THR A 277 -24.83 11.06 25.94
N LEU A 278 -25.80 10.31 26.43
CA LEU A 278 -26.77 9.61 25.57
C LEU A 278 -27.59 10.56 24.70
N ALA A 279 -27.83 11.79 25.15
CA ALA A 279 -28.56 12.82 24.42
C ALA A 279 -27.69 13.56 23.41
N SER A 280 -26.37 13.44 23.47
CA SER A 280 -25.44 14.14 22.58
C SER A 280 -25.64 13.71 21.11
N PRO A 281 -25.53 14.63 20.15
CA PRO A 281 -25.65 14.29 18.72
C PRO A 281 -24.46 13.38 18.28
N ALA A 282 -24.65 12.66 17.17
CA ALA A 282 -23.61 11.81 16.61
C ALA A 282 -22.35 12.59 16.23
N SER A 283 -22.48 13.87 15.85
CA SER A 283 -21.35 14.75 15.55
C SER A 283 -20.46 15.11 16.76
N ALA A 284 -20.92 14.82 17.97
CA ALA A 284 -20.16 15.00 19.21
C ALA A 284 -19.40 13.73 19.64
N THR A 285 -19.36 12.68 18.81
CA THR A 285 -18.59 11.47 19.09
C THR A 285 -17.11 11.74 19.23
N THR A 286 -16.45 10.92 20.06
CA THR A 286 -15.02 10.97 20.31
C THR A 286 -14.48 9.54 20.52
N LEU A 287 -13.22 9.44 20.91
CA LEU A 287 -12.52 8.20 21.20
C LEU A 287 -12.78 7.77 22.65
N LEU A 288 -12.76 6.48 22.90
CA LEU A 288 -12.76 5.94 24.24
C LEU A 288 -11.47 6.34 24.97
N PRO A 289 -11.53 6.83 26.21
CA PRO A 289 -10.35 7.22 27.00
C PRO A 289 -9.62 5.97 27.52
N LEU A 290 -8.99 5.22 26.62
CA LEU A 290 -8.30 3.95 26.88
C LEU A 290 -6.85 4.02 26.45
N ASP A 291 -6.03 3.16 27.02
CA ASP A 291 -4.67 2.95 26.51
C ASP A 291 -4.74 2.36 25.09
N PRO A 292 -4.00 2.89 24.12
CA PRO A 292 -3.98 2.38 22.75
C PRO A 292 -3.62 0.89 22.65
N THR A 293 -2.82 0.37 23.59
CA THR A 293 -2.39 -1.04 23.63
C THR A 293 -3.44 -1.98 24.19
N ALA A 294 -4.53 -1.44 24.77
CA ALA A 294 -5.62 -2.25 25.34
C ALA A 294 -6.36 -3.01 24.23
N TYR A 295 -6.47 -4.33 24.41
CA TYR A 295 -7.11 -5.23 23.45
C TYR A 295 -8.33 -5.89 24.05
N TYR A 296 -9.46 -5.85 23.34
CA TYR A 296 -10.75 -6.39 23.78
C TYR A 296 -11.30 -7.47 22.84
N GLY A 297 -10.56 -7.86 21.82
CA GLY A 297 -10.88 -9.00 20.96
C GLY A 297 -10.61 -10.35 21.64
N MET A 298 -10.48 -11.39 20.87
CA MET A 298 -10.17 -12.74 21.34
C MET A 298 -8.68 -13.04 21.13
N ALA A 299 -8.04 -13.78 22.03
CA ALA A 299 -6.67 -14.28 21.81
C ALA A 299 -6.56 -15.21 20.58
N SER A 300 -7.69 -15.76 20.12
CA SER A 300 -7.81 -16.53 18.88
C SER A 300 -8.04 -15.69 17.64
N ASP A 301 -8.22 -14.37 17.75
CA ASP A 301 -8.38 -13.48 16.60
C ASP A 301 -7.05 -13.39 15.82
N ARG A 302 -7.14 -13.49 14.51
CA ARG A 302 -5.96 -13.53 13.65
C ARG A 302 -6.20 -12.91 12.29
N ASN A 303 -5.13 -12.40 11.70
CA ASN A 303 -5.03 -12.04 10.30
C ASN A 303 -3.87 -12.84 9.71
N LYS A 304 -4.18 -14.05 9.23
CA LYS A 304 -3.20 -14.94 8.59
C LYS A 304 -3.26 -14.76 7.09
N GLY A 305 -2.11 -14.72 6.45
CA GLY A 305 -2.05 -14.57 5.00
C GLY A 305 -0.68 -14.87 4.43
N SER A 306 -0.65 -14.96 3.10
CA SER A 306 0.60 -15.08 2.34
C SER A 306 0.51 -14.28 1.05
N ALA A 307 1.67 -13.78 0.60
CA ALA A 307 1.86 -13.21 -0.73
C ALA A 307 3.11 -13.82 -1.35
N ARG A 308 2.97 -14.43 -2.52
CA ARG A 308 4.07 -15.07 -3.24
C ARG A 308 4.01 -14.70 -4.70
N TYR A 309 5.14 -14.28 -5.28
CA TYR A 309 5.17 -14.05 -6.72
C TYR A 309 6.55 -14.38 -7.32
N VAL A 310 6.50 -14.64 -8.60
CA VAL A 310 7.65 -14.68 -9.49
C VAL A 310 7.43 -13.66 -10.60
N MET A 311 8.45 -12.85 -10.88
CA MET A 311 8.43 -11.83 -11.92
C MET A 311 9.70 -11.94 -12.77
N GLY A 312 9.52 -12.12 -14.08
CA GLY A 312 10.58 -12.01 -15.08
C GLY A 312 10.53 -10.66 -15.77
N GLN A 313 11.68 -10.10 -16.07
CA GLN A 313 11.83 -8.87 -16.85
C GLN A 313 12.88 -9.08 -17.94
N HIS A 314 12.60 -8.59 -19.14
CA HIS A 314 13.56 -8.41 -20.22
C HIS A 314 13.55 -6.94 -20.63
N THR A 315 14.73 -6.35 -20.66
CA THR A 315 14.96 -5.00 -21.17
C THR A 315 15.83 -5.11 -22.41
N HIS A 316 15.32 -4.68 -23.55
CA HIS A 316 16.08 -4.59 -24.80
C HIS A 316 16.29 -3.13 -25.18
N ARG A 317 17.56 -2.75 -25.36
CA ARG A 317 17.96 -1.40 -25.76
C ARG A 317 18.36 -1.42 -27.23
N PHE A 318 17.45 -1.00 -28.11
CA PHE A 318 17.73 -0.85 -29.56
C PHE A 318 18.80 0.21 -29.82
N THR A 319 18.74 1.28 -29.03
CA THR A 319 19.70 2.38 -29.02
C THR A 319 19.72 2.97 -27.61
N PRO A 320 20.66 3.88 -27.27
CA PRO A 320 20.62 4.59 -25.98
C PRO A 320 19.30 5.35 -25.72
N ASP A 321 18.58 5.70 -26.78
CA ASP A 321 17.33 6.48 -26.73
C ASP A 321 16.07 5.65 -26.95
N VAL A 322 16.19 4.34 -27.25
CA VAL A 322 15.04 3.46 -27.51
C VAL A 322 15.16 2.17 -26.69
N GLU A 323 14.27 2.01 -25.74
CA GLU A 323 14.24 0.88 -24.79
C GLU A 323 12.86 0.20 -24.81
N LEU A 324 12.84 -1.12 -24.89
CA LEU A 324 11.64 -1.95 -24.70
C LEU A 324 11.80 -2.75 -23.41
N VAL A 325 10.86 -2.60 -22.48
CA VAL A 325 10.82 -3.37 -21.23
C VAL A 325 9.59 -4.27 -21.22
N THR A 326 9.83 -5.58 -21.19
CA THR A 326 8.77 -6.58 -21.11
C THR A 326 8.83 -7.29 -19.75
N LYS A 327 7.70 -7.34 -19.05
CA LYS A 327 7.56 -7.97 -17.73
C LYS A 327 6.46 -9.01 -17.74
N ALA A 328 6.68 -10.13 -17.05
CA ALA A 328 5.67 -11.14 -16.77
C ALA A 328 5.69 -11.47 -15.27
N ARG A 329 4.51 -11.49 -14.62
CA ARG A 329 4.38 -11.86 -13.22
C ARG A 329 3.25 -12.86 -13.01
N TYR A 330 3.55 -13.90 -12.24
CA TYR A 330 2.55 -14.75 -11.60
C TYR A 330 2.58 -14.52 -10.10
N ALA A 331 1.42 -14.31 -9.50
CA ALA A 331 1.31 -14.11 -8.06
C ALA A 331 0.15 -14.91 -7.46
N SER A 332 0.33 -15.36 -6.22
CA SER A 332 -0.65 -16.08 -5.43
C SER A 332 -0.73 -15.49 -4.03
N TYR A 333 -1.95 -15.29 -3.56
CA TYR A 333 -2.26 -14.66 -2.28
C TYR A 333 -3.29 -15.49 -1.54
N THR A 334 -3.11 -15.60 -0.22
CA THR A 334 -4.10 -16.23 0.68
C THR A 334 -4.43 -15.30 1.82
N ARG A 335 -5.64 -15.38 2.36
CA ARG A 335 -6.08 -14.68 3.55
C ARG A 335 -7.06 -15.54 4.35
N ASP A 336 -6.77 -15.73 5.65
CA ASP A 336 -7.67 -16.29 6.66
C ASP A 336 -7.72 -15.31 7.85
N GLN A 337 -8.64 -14.35 7.78
CA GLN A 337 -8.88 -13.38 8.83
C GLN A 337 -10.07 -13.82 9.67
N ARG A 338 -9.89 -13.80 10.98
CA ARG A 338 -10.91 -14.12 11.97
C ARG A 338 -10.82 -13.10 13.09
N ALA A 339 -11.86 -12.29 13.25
CA ALA A 339 -11.86 -11.18 14.18
C ALA A 339 -13.06 -11.20 15.14
N GLY A 340 -12.83 -10.75 16.36
CA GLY A 340 -13.84 -10.40 17.32
C GLY A 340 -14.25 -8.94 17.16
N THR A 341 -15.48 -8.68 16.69
CA THR A 341 -15.95 -7.29 16.54
C THR A 341 -16.37 -6.74 17.91
N VAL A 342 -15.65 -5.73 18.37
CA VAL A 342 -15.86 -5.10 19.68
C VAL A 342 -17.00 -4.08 19.59
N ARG A 343 -18.04 -4.25 20.41
CA ARG A 343 -19.21 -3.37 20.48
C ARG A 343 -19.67 -3.28 21.93
N PHE A 344 -20.29 -2.15 22.31
CA PHE A 344 -20.98 -2.08 23.60
C PHE A 344 -22.12 -3.09 23.63
N ALA A 345 -22.27 -3.79 24.74
CA ALA A 345 -23.42 -4.63 24.98
C ALA A 345 -24.70 -3.77 25.07
N ALA A 346 -25.86 -4.39 24.86
CA ALA A 346 -27.14 -3.71 24.99
C ALA A 346 -27.31 -3.09 26.39
N ALA A 347 -28.07 -2.01 26.48
CA ALA A 347 -28.30 -1.29 27.75
C ALA A 347 -28.73 -2.20 28.90
N ALA A 348 -29.56 -3.21 28.62
CA ALA A 348 -30.01 -4.17 29.66
C ALA A 348 -28.87 -4.97 30.31
N LEU A 349 -27.71 -5.10 29.67
CA LEU A 349 -26.51 -5.79 30.16
C LEU A 349 -25.47 -4.84 30.75
N GLN A 350 -25.70 -3.52 30.66
CA GLN A 350 -24.79 -2.52 31.21
C GLN A 350 -25.08 -2.24 32.69
N PRO A 351 -24.10 -1.76 33.48
CA PRO A 351 -24.32 -1.24 34.79
C PRO A 351 -25.47 -0.23 34.83
N GLY A 352 -26.37 -0.33 35.77
CA GLY A 352 -27.55 0.53 35.89
C GLY A 352 -28.57 0.35 34.76
N LYS A 353 -28.41 -0.61 33.83
CA LYS A 353 -29.29 -0.89 32.69
C LYS A 353 -29.50 0.32 31.78
N VAL A 354 -28.47 1.17 31.63
CA VAL A 354 -28.47 2.36 30.78
C VAL A 354 -27.51 2.19 29.60
N GLY A 355 -27.72 2.93 28.51
CA GLY A 355 -26.79 2.93 27.37
C GLY A 355 -25.43 3.51 27.75
N VAL A 356 -24.44 3.29 26.90
CA VAL A 356 -23.06 3.73 27.13
C VAL A 356 -22.80 5.09 26.50
N SER A 357 -22.30 6.02 27.31
CA SER A 357 -21.79 7.34 26.97
C SER A 357 -20.65 7.70 27.92
N LEU A 358 -19.91 8.77 27.72
CA LEU A 358 -18.75 9.10 28.58
C LEU A 358 -19.12 9.28 30.06
N ASP A 359 -20.34 9.75 30.35
CA ASP A 359 -20.86 9.91 31.71
C ASP A 359 -21.25 8.57 32.41
N THR A 360 -21.50 7.51 31.61
CA THR A 360 -21.83 6.18 32.10
C THR A 360 -20.69 5.17 31.91
N PHE A 361 -19.63 5.57 31.20
CA PHE A 361 -18.49 4.73 30.85
C PHE A 361 -17.58 4.49 32.05
N GLY A 362 -17.19 3.24 32.25
CA GLY A 362 -16.28 2.87 33.34
C GLY A 362 -15.76 1.44 33.22
N PRO A 363 -14.96 0.97 34.21
CA PRO A 363 -14.35 -0.36 34.16
C PRO A 363 -15.35 -1.51 34.01
N ASN A 364 -16.57 -1.33 34.48
CA ASN A 364 -17.63 -2.34 34.43
C ASN A 364 -18.49 -2.26 33.18
N THR A 365 -18.17 -1.34 32.23
CA THR A 365 -18.85 -1.27 30.93
C THR A 365 -18.66 -2.57 30.16
N VAL A 366 -19.76 -3.22 29.78
CA VAL A 366 -19.75 -4.54 29.15
C VAL A 366 -19.56 -4.41 27.64
N ILE A 367 -18.67 -5.23 27.11
CA ILE A 367 -18.32 -5.35 25.70
C ILE A 367 -18.79 -6.71 25.16
N ASN A 368 -19.50 -6.69 24.05
CA ASN A 368 -19.78 -7.86 23.22
C ASN A 368 -18.67 -8.08 22.21
N ARG A 369 -18.37 -9.35 21.92
CA ARG A 369 -17.43 -9.79 20.89
C ARG A 369 -18.21 -10.50 19.78
N GLY A 370 -18.47 -9.81 18.69
CA GLY A 370 -19.08 -10.38 17.49
C GLY A 370 -18.09 -11.20 16.67
N THR A 371 -18.49 -11.59 15.47
CA THR A 371 -17.64 -12.35 14.55
C THR A 371 -17.58 -11.66 13.19
N GLN A 372 -16.37 -11.49 12.68
CA GLN A 372 -16.10 -11.09 11.31
C GLN A 372 -15.05 -12.01 10.70
N LEU A 373 -15.38 -12.60 9.56
CA LEU A 373 -14.53 -13.57 8.87
C LEU A 373 -14.27 -13.10 7.44
N LYS A 374 -13.00 -13.20 7.01
CA LYS A 374 -12.60 -13.04 5.61
C LYS A 374 -11.61 -14.11 5.24
N VAL A 375 -12.08 -15.09 4.50
CA VAL A 375 -11.25 -16.20 4.00
C VAL A 375 -11.32 -16.19 2.48
N GLN A 376 -10.17 -16.01 1.84
CA GLN A 376 -10.10 -15.88 0.39
C GLN A 376 -8.72 -16.24 -0.16
N ASP A 377 -8.73 -16.68 -1.42
CA ASP A 377 -7.55 -16.94 -2.23
C ASP A 377 -7.61 -16.07 -3.50
N MET A 378 -6.46 -15.63 -3.97
CA MET A 378 -6.36 -14.87 -5.21
C MET A 378 -5.11 -15.26 -5.99
N GLN A 379 -5.24 -15.35 -7.30
CA GLN A 379 -4.13 -15.57 -8.23
C GLN A 379 -4.18 -14.52 -9.33
N THR A 380 -3.01 -14.04 -9.75
CA THR A 380 -2.89 -13.08 -10.84
C THR A 380 -1.81 -13.49 -11.82
N VAL A 381 -2.08 -13.31 -13.11
CA VAL A 381 -1.08 -13.37 -14.18
C VAL A 381 -1.08 -12.01 -14.86
N THR A 382 0.07 -11.38 -14.95
CA THR A 382 0.22 -10.07 -15.59
C THR A 382 1.34 -10.13 -16.62
N LEU A 383 1.09 -9.58 -17.79
CA LEU A 383 2.07 -9.38 -18.87
C LEU A 383 2.03 -7.90 -19.28
N GLN A 384 3.18 -7.26 -19.40
CA GLN A 384 3.28 -5.86 -19.75
C GLN A 384 4.51 -5.66 -20.63
N SER A 385 4.37 -4.87 -21.69
CA SER A 385 5.49 -4.49 -22.58
C SER A 385 5.39 -3.00 -22.89
N ASP A 386 6.42 -2.26 -22.50
CA ASP A 386 6.49 -0.80 -22.57
C ASP A 386 7.69 -0.39 -23.41
N LEU A 387 7.46 0.37 -24.49
CA LEU A 387 8.47 1.00 -25.34
C LEU A 387 8.61 2.46 -24.94
N SER A 388 9.81 2.89 -24.64
CA SER A 388 10.18 4.30 -24.50
C SER A 388 11.18 4.69 -25.60
N ALA A 389 10.95 5.83 -26.25
CA ALA A 389 11.79 6.29 -27.35
C ALA A 389 11.95 7.82 -27.30
N ARG A 390 13.19 8.28 -27.49
CA ARG A 390 13.50 9.69 -27.70
C ARG A 390 13.96 9.87 -29.12
N PHE A 391 13.38 10.81 -29.85
CA PHE A 391 13.74 11.08 -31.25
C PHE A 391 13.39 12.51 -31.63
N LYS A 392 13.90 12.97 -32.80
CA LYS A 392 13.58 14.29 -33.34
C LYS A 392 12.86 14.13 -34.67
N THR A 393 11.77 14.87 -34.84
CA THR A 393 11.06 14.97 -36.10
C THR A 393 10.49 16.38 -36.29
N ALA A 394 10.48 16.90 -37.53
CA ALA A 394 10.00 18.23 -37.86
C ALA A 394 10.55 19.38 -36.95
N GLY A 395 11.77 19.23 -36.45
CA GLY A 395 12.41 20.19 -35.55
C GLY A 395 12.03 20.09 -34.06
N PHE A 396 11.14 19.18 -33.70
CA PHE A 396 10.73 18.93 -32.32
C PHE A 396 11.42 17.68 -31.78
N GLU A 397 11.68 17.71 -30.45
CA GLU A 397 12.18 16.56 -29.70
C GLU A 397 11.01 15.87 -29.00
N HIS A 398 10.91 14.56 -29.19
CA HIS A 398 9.85 13.71 -28.67
C HIS A 398 10.35 12.76 -27.60
N SER A 399 9.57 12.58 -26.54
CA SER A 399 9.72 11.52 -25.53
C SER A 399 8.46 10.66 -25.56
N LEU A 400 8.48 9.65 -26.43
CA LEU A 400 7.37 8.74 -26.65
C LEU A 400 7.38 7.61 -25.61
N GLN A 401 6.22 7.32 -25.01
CA GLN A 401 5.96 6.10 -24.26
C GLN A 401 4.72 5.42 -24.85
N THR A 402 4.84 4.15 -25.16
CA THR A 402 3.72 3.34 -25.65
C THR A 402 3.85 1.93 -25.13
N GLY A 403 2.74 1.24 -24.97
CA GLY A 403 2.80 -0.14 -24.50
C GLY A 403 1.44 -0.81 -24.48
N VAL A 404 1.52 -2.08 -24.15
CA VAL A 404 0.37 -2.98 -24.01
C VAL A 404 0.49 -3.74 -22.69
N ASP A 405 -0.64 -4.02 -22.07
CA ASP A 405 -0.69 -4.87 -20.89
C ASP A 405 -1.87 -5.83 -20.94
N PHE A 406 -1.67 -6.96 -20.28
CA PHE A 406 -2.67 -7.99 -20.03
C PHE A 406 -2.63 -8.38 -18.56
N ALA A 407 -3.80 -8.56 -17.95
CA ALA A 407 -3.93 -9.10 -16.61
C ALA A 407 -5.07 -10.11 -16.55
N GLN A 408 -4.82 -11.27 -15.94
CA GLN A 408 -5.85 -12.21 -15.52
C GLN A 408 -5.87 -12.26 -14.00
N GLU A 409 -7.07 -12.15 -13.42
CA GLU A 409 -7.29 -12.22 -11.97
C GLU A 409 -8.29 -13.36 -11.70
N LYS A 410 -7.97 -14.21 -10.71
CA LYS A 410 -8.86 -15.25 -10.20
C LYS A 410 -8.96 -15.08 -8.70
N LYS A 411 -10.16 -14.93 -8.17
CA LYS A 411 -10.39 -14.78 -6.73
C LYS A 411 -11.49 -15.72 -6.29
N GLN A 412 -11.24 -16.45 -5.19
CA GLN A 412 -12.22 -17.32 -4.53
C GLN A 412 -12.43 -16.80 -3.10
N VAL A 413 -13.69 -16.69 -2.71
CA VAL A 413 -14.08 -16.24 -1.37
C VAL A 413 -14.86 -17.37 -0.69
N TYR A 414 -14.52 -17.61 0.57
CA TYR A 414 -15.14 -18.64 1.39
C TYR A 414 -16.02 -18.00 2.47
N THR A 415 -17.08 -18.70 2.84
CA THR A 415 -17.96 -18.36 3.97
C THR A 415 -18.15 -19.54 4.88
N ALA A 416 -18.26 -19.30 6.17
CA ALA A 416 -18.57 -20.36 7.13
C ALA A 416 -20.04 -20.77 7.06
N TYR A 417 -20.32 -22.05 7.26
CA TYR A 417 -21.69 -22.50 7.50
C TYR A 417 -22.23 -21.89 8.81
N SER A 418 -23.48 -21.46 8.79
CA SER A 418 -24.20 -21.07 10.01
C SER A 418 -24.63 -22.31 10.80
N ALA A 419 -25.02 -22.13 12.06
CA ALA A 419 -25.56 -23.22 12.88
C ALA A 419 -26.81 -23.86 12.23
N ALA A 420 -27.69 -23.05 11.65
CA ALA A 420 -28.88 -23.52 10.92
C ALA A 420 -28.53 -24.32 9.65
N GLN A 421 -27.35 -24.13 9.10
CA GLN A 421 -26.80 -24.86 7.94
C GLN A 421 -25.95 -26.08 8.37
N GLY A 422 -25.94 -26.45 9.66
CA GLY A 422 -25.16 -27.55 10.19
C GLY A 422 -23.71 -27.24 10.55
N GLY A 423 -23.30 -25.97 10.52
CA GLY A 423 -21.97 -25.54 10.92
C GLY A 423 -21.83 -25.34 12.43
N VAL A 424 -20.60 -25.35 12.92
CA VAL A 424 -20.27 -24.97 14.28
C VAL A 424 -19.96 -23.47 14.33
N VAL A 425 -20.67 -22.74 15.19
CA VAL A 425 -20.44 -21.31 15.45
C VAL A 425 -19.94 -21.16 16.88
N PRO A 426 -18.62 -21.07 17.12
CA PRO A 426 -18.07 -20.88 18.47
C PRO A 426 -18.63 -19.61 19.10
N VAL A 427 -19.06 -19.71 20.37
CA VAL A 427 -19.61 -18.57 21.12
C VAL A 427 -18.45 -17.78 21.75
N LYS A 428 -18.42 -16.48 21.49
CA LYS A 428 -17.44 -15.57 22.08
C LYS A 428 -17.98 -14.99 23.40
N PRO A 429 -17.22 -15.09 24.52
CA PRO A 429 -17.65 -14.51 25.79
C PRO A 429 -17.63 -12.98 25.72
N THR A 430 -18.48 -12.34 26.52
CA THR A 430 -18.38 -10.89 26.77
C THR A 430 -17.16 -10.58 27.64
N THR A 431 -16.75 -9.31 27.64
CA THR A 431 -15.72 -8.80 28.56
C THR A 431 -16.14 -7.43 29.11
N THR A 432 -15.31 -6.83 29.94
CA THR A 432 -15.51 -5.46 30.42
C THR A 432 -14.34 -4.56 30.07
N ILE A 433 -14.57 -3.26 30.09
CA ILE A 433 -13.51 -2.26 29.87
C ILE A 433 -12.38 -2.38 30.89
N GLY A 434 -12.67 -2.79 32.10
CA GLY A 434 -11.68 -3.01 33.15
C GLY A 434 -10.81 -4.25 33.01
N THR A 435 -11.08 -5.11 32.01
CA THR A 435 -10.35 -6.35 31.75
C THR A 435 -9.82 -6.41 30.30
N PRO A 436 -8.94 -5.48 29.88
CA PRO A 436 -8.27 -5.61 28.61
C PRO A 436 -7.35 -6.83 28.60
N ASN A 437 -7.07 -7.38 27.43
CA ASN A 437 -6.14 -8.52 27.26
C ASN A 437 -6.49 -9.72 28.15
N ASP A 438 -7.78 -10.05 28.30
CA ASP A 438 -8.28 -11.10 29.21
C ASP A 438 -7.88 -12.52 28.74
N GLY A 439 -7.23 -12.69 27.60
CA GLY A 439 -6.78 -13.97 27.07
C GLY A 439 -7.90 -14.90 26.61
N ALA A 440 -9.15 -14.43 26.56
CA ALA A 440 -10.27 -15.25 26.13
C ALA A 440 -10.02 -15.84 24.73
N TRP A 441 -10.24 -17.14 24.59
CA TRP A 441 -9.93 -17.91 23.40
C TRP A 441 -11.11 -18.80 23.00
N ILE A 442 -11.30 -19.01 21.69
CA ILE A 442 -12.22 -19.97 21.12
C ILE A 442 -11.52 -20.80 20.04
N ASP A 443 -11.97 -22.04 19.83
CA ASP A 443 -11.45 -22.84 18.72
C ASP A 443 -12.13 -22.43 17.41
N GLU A 444 -11.49 -21.53 16.67
CA GLU A 444 -11.92 -21.13 15.33
C GLU A 444 -11.75 -22.26 14.28
N GLY A 445 -11.01 -23.34 14.60
CA GLY A 445 -10.85 -24.52 13.76
C GLY A 445 -12.13 -25.36 13.63
N LEU A 446 -13.09 -25.21 14.56
CA LEU A 446 -14.39 -25.88 14.51
C LEU A 446 -15.29 -25.39 13.37
N ARG A 447 -15.01 -24.21 12.81
CA ARG A 447 -15.79 -23.69 11.66
C ARG A 447 -15.49 -24.46 10.39
N SER A 448 -16.52 -24.89 9.72
CA SER A 448 -16.44 -25.41 8.35
C SER A 448 -16.77 -24.33 7.34
N PHE A 449 -16.02 -24.31 6.25
CA PHE A 449 -16.16 -23.31 5.19
C PHE A 449 -16.62 -23.95 3.89
N ARG A 450 -17.30 -23.15 3.08
CA ARG A 450 -17.66 -23.46 1.70
C ARG A 450 -17.28 -22.30 0.79
N THR A 451 -17.10 -22.59 -0.49
CA THR A 451 -16.99 -21.53 -1.49
C THR A 451 -18.29 -20.71 -1.51
N ASN A 452 -18.15 -19.41 -1.39
CA ASN A 452 -19.24 -18.45 -1.47
C ASN A 452 -19.36 -17.84 -2.87
N ASN A 453 -18.21 -17.46 -3.44
CA ASN A 453 -18.16 -16.92 -4.78
C ASN A 453 -16.79 -17.14 -5.44
N ASP A 454 -16.81 -17.15 -6.75
CA ASP A 454 -15.64 -17.14 -7.63
C ASP A 454 -15.71 -15.92 -8.53
N TYR A 455 -14.56 -15.31 -8.77
CA TYR A 455 -14.37 -14.24 -9.72
C TYR A 455 -13.19 -14.55 -10.65
N VAL A 456 -13.41 -14.35 -11.96
CA VAL A 456 -12.35 -14.45 -12.97
C VAL A 456 -12.47 -13.24 -13.88
N SER A 457 -11.36 -12.53 -14.09
CA SER A 457 -11.34 -11.43 -15.07
C SER A 457 -10.15 -11.51 -15.99
N LYS A 458 -10.32 -10.90 -17.18
CA LYS A 458 -9.26 -10.63 -18.14
C LYS A 458 -9.31 -9.14 -18.50
N GLY A 459 -8.20 -8.46 -18.30
CA GLY A 459 -8.01 -7.07 -18.64
C GLY A 459 -6.98 -6.92 -19.74
N TYR A 460 -7.21 -6.00 -20.65
CA TYR A 460 -6.32 -5.63 -21.75
C TYR A 460 -6.19 -4.12 -21.77
N GLY A 461 -4.98 -3.60 -21.93
CA GLY A 461 -4.70 -2.19 -22.06
C GLY A 461 -3.75 -1.92 -23.21
N ALA A 462 -3.95 -0.79 -23.88
CA ALA A 462 -2.98 -0.25 -24.84
C ALA A 462 -2.93 1.27 -24.67
N TYR A 463 -1.74 1.84 -24.63
CA TYR A 463 -1.56 3.28 -24.44
C TYR A 463 -0.47 3.86 -25.33
N LEU A 464 -0.60 5.15 -25.57
CA LEU A 464 0.36 5.99 -26.24
C LEU A 464 0.40 7.35 -25.55
N GLN A 465 1.59 7.82 -25.21
CA GLN A 465 1.85 9.15 -24.68
C GLN A 465 3.10 9.73 -25.34
N ASP A 466 3.03 10.98 -25.78
CA ASP A 466 4.19 11.72 -26.25
C ASP A 466 4.33 13.04 -25.52
N MET A 467 5.55 13.32 -25.08
CA MET A 467 5.94 14.62 -24.57
C MET A 467 6.89 15.29 -25.57
N MET A 468 6.42 16.34 -26.20
CA MET A 468 7.11 17.06 -27.26
C MET A 468 7.68 18.38 -26.72
N GLN A 469 8.98 18.62 -26.97
CA GLN A 469 9.63 19.91 -26.74
C GLN A 469 9.26 20.85 -27.88
N VAL A 470 8.29 21.74 -27.66
CA VAL A 470 7.77 22.66 -28.70
C VAL A 470 8.54 23.99 -28.80
N ALA A 471 9.25 24.36 -27.74
CA ALA A 471 10.13 25.51 -27.63
C ALA A 471 11.17 25.29 -26.54
N PRO A 472 12.26 26.09 -26.44
CA PRO A 472 13.33 25.83 -25.46
C PRO A 472 12.88 25.67 -24.00
N MET A 473 11.79 26.35 -23.60
CA MET A 473 11.25 26.30 -22.22
C MET A 473 9.90 25.59 -22.14
N TRP A 474 9.35 25.11 -23.26
CA TRP A 474 7.97 24.60 -23.30
C TRP A 474 7.91 23.17 -23.83
N LYS A 475 7.28 22.30 -23.04
CA LYS A 475 6.93 20.94 -23.44
C LYS A 475 5.41 20.78 -23.41
N VAL A 476 4.89 19.99 -24.35
CA VAL A 476 3.47 19.63 -24.42
C VAL A 476 3.37 18.11 -24.35
N LEU A 477 2.51 17.60 -23.50
CA LEU A 477 2.24 16.19 -23.35
C LEU A 477 0.82 15.89 -23.78
N ALA A 478 0.65 14.83 -24.57
CA ALA A 478 -0.65 14.26 -24.92
C ALA A 478 -0.59 12.74 -24.82
N GLY A 479 -1.64 12.13 -24.29
CA GLY A 479 -1.71 10.69 -24.13
C GLY A 479 -3.13 10.16 -24.19
N LEU A 480 -3.25 8.95 -24.72
CA LEU A 480 -4.48 8.17 -24.81
C LEU A 480 -4.23 6.74 -24.36
N ARG A 481 -5.19 6.15 -23.68
CA ARG A 481 -5.19 4.75 -23.34
C ARG A 481 -6.58 4.17 -23.53
N TYR A 482 -6.62 2.96 -24.08
CA TYR A 482 -7.82 2.14 -24.17
C TYR A 482 -7.69 0.94 -23.26
N ASP A 483 -8.72 0.68 -22.45
CA ASP A 483 -8.80 -0.47 -21.58
C ASP A 483 -10.05 -1.28 -21.90
N LYS A 484 -9.92 -2.59 -21.86
CA LYS A 484 -11.03 -3.55 -21.90
C LYS A 484 -10.93 -4.50 -20.72
N LEU A 485 -12.05 -4.70 -20.01
CA LEU A 485 -12.16 -5.66 -18.90
C LEU A 485 -13.36 -6.56 -19.10
N ASP A 486 -13.11 -7.85 -19.08
CA ASP A 486 -14.11 -8.91 -19.08
C ASP A 486 -14.05 -9.63 -17.71
N GLY A 487 -15.09 -9.54 -16.91
CA GLY A 487 -15.21 -10.18 -15.58
C GLY A 487 -16.41 -11.10 -15.50
N ASP A 488 -16.20 -12.31 -14.98
CA ASP A 488 -17.24 -13.30 -14.69
C ASP A 488 -17.21 -13.62 -13.21
N TYR A 489 -18.40 -13.63 -12.60
CA TYR A 489 -18.60 -13.82 -11.17
C TYR A 489 -19.70 -14.87 -10.95
N LYS A 490 -19.46 -15.80 -10.04
CA LYS A 490 -20.41 -16.84 -9.65
C LYS A 490 -20.65 -16.77 -8.16
N VAL A 491 -21.89 -16.65 -7.76
CA VAL A 491 -22.33 -16.79 -6.37
C VAL A 491 -22.89 -18.16 -6.14
N TYR A 492 -22.44 -18.85 -5.11
CA TYR A 492 -22.91 -20.15 -4.67
C TYR A 492 -23.83 -20.00 -3.46
N ALA A 493 -25.12 -19.90 -3.70
CA ALA A 493 -26.12 -19.74 -2.65
C ALA A 493 -26.62 -21.10 -2.16
N ILE A 494 -26.85 -21.20 -0.84
CA ILE A 494 -27.52 -22.33 -0.20
C ILE A 494 -28.67 -21.82 0.63
N PRO A 495 -29.66 -22.66 0.98
CA PRO A 495 -30.78 -22.31 1.87
C PRO A 495 -30.25 -21.76 3.21
N ALA A 496 -31.02 -20.87 3.84
CA ALA A 496 -30.64 -20.29 5.12
C ALA A 496 -30.56 -21.33 6.27
N ASN A 497 -31.29 -22.44 6.14
CA ASN A 497 -31.48 -23.45 7.17
C ASN A 497 -31.01 -24.86 6.75
N ALA A 498 -30.29 -24.97 5.65
CA ALA A 498 -29.75 -26.25 5.18
C ALA A 498 -28.43 -26.09 4.42
N PRO A 499 -27.51 -27.08 4.44
CA PRO A 499 -26.26 -27.02 3.71
C PRO A 499 -26.41 -27.24 2.19
N ALA A 500 -27.59 -27.69 1.74
CA ALA A 500 -27.88 -28.03 0.34
C ALA A 500 -29.36 -27.76 0.02
N PRO A 501 -29.75 -27.66 -1.26
CA PRO A 501 -28.91 -27.72 -2.46
C PRO A 501 -28.09 -26.41 -2.65
N VAL A 502 -27.00 -26.51 -3.41
CA VAL A 502 -26.23 -25.33 -3.86
C VAL A 502 -26.84 -24.85 -5.18
N THR A 503 -27.17 -23.55 -5.23
CA THR A 503 -27.59 -22.87 -6.45
C THR A 503 -26.53 -21.92 -6.92
N THR A 504 -26.24 -21.89 -8.23
CA THR A 504 -25.24 -21.01 -8.81
C THR A 504 -25.90 -19.86 -9.54
N GLN A 505 -25.52 -18.62 -9.18
CA GLN A 505 -25.97 -17.40 -9.83
C GLN A 505 -24.80 -16.75 -10.54
N PRO A 506 -24.76 -16.75 -11.89
CA PRO A 506 -23.72 -16.11 -12.65
C PRO A 506 -24.03 -14.64 -12.89
N TYR A 507 -22.99 -13.81 -12.82
CA TYR A 507 -23.01 -12.41 -13.23
C TYR A 507 -21.81 -12.14 -14.12
N SER A 508 -21.90 -11.18 -15.02
CA SER A 508 -20.77 -10.78 -15.85
C SER A 508 -20.71 -9.26 -15.99
N MET A 509 -19.51 -8.76 -16.11
CA MET A 509 -19.22 -7.35 -16.34
C MET A 509 -18.33 -7.23 -17.56
N ARG A 510 -18.69 -6.34 -18.49
CA ARG A 510 -17.93 -6.05 -19.69
C ARG A 510 -17.76 -4.54 -19.76
N VAL A 511 -16.52 -4.07 -19.65
CA VAL A 511 -16.19 -2.64 -19.64
C VAL A 511 -15.14 -2.36 -20.69
N SER A 512 -15.34 -1.30 -21.45
CA SER A 512 -14.31 -0.75 -22.33
C SER A 512 -14.36 0.79 -22.26
N GLU A 513 -13.20 1.42 -22.02
CA GLU A 513 -13.13 2.86 -21.79
C GLU A 513 -11.82 3.46 -22.28
N TRP A 514 -11.90 4.75 -22.60
CA TRP A 514 -10.74 5.56 -22.94
C TRP A 514 -10.35 6.47 -21.77
N SER A 515 -9.06 6.50 -21.46
CA SER A 515 -8.44 7.48 -20.58
C SER A 515 -7.61 8.46 -21.39
N LYS A 516 -7.66 9.74 -21.02
CA LYS A 516 -7.00 10.83 -21.74
C LYS A 516 -6.16 11.65 -20.78
N ARG A 517 -5.01 12.13 -21.25
CA ARG A 517 -4.15 13.04 -20.49
C ARG A 517 -3.54 14.07 -21.42
N ALA A 518 -3.54 15.32 -20.98
CA ALA A 518 -2.84 16.40 -21.67
C ALA A 518 -2.18 17.31 -20.64
N ALA A 519 -1.00 17.81 -20.93
CA ALA A 519 -0.31 18.76 -20.08
C ALA A 519 0.57 19.71 -20.88
N VAL A 520 0.83 20.87 -20.28
CA VAL A 520 1.84 21.83 -20.73
C VAL A 520 2.81 22.02 -19.59
N LEU A 521 4.12 21.93 -19.88
CA LEU A 521 5.21 22.22 -18.95
C LEU A 521 5.95 23.48 -19.41
N PHE A 522 6.26 24.31 -18.43
CA PHE A 522 7.09 25.50 -18.60
C PHE A 522 8.32 25.37 -17.70
N GLN A 523 9.50 25.26 -18.32
CA GLN A 523 10.78 25.02 -17.63
C GLN A 523 11.76 26.14 -18.02
N PRO A 524 11.69 27.32 -17.36
CA PRO A 524 12.50 28.48 -17.74
C PRO A 524 14.00 28.30 -17.48
N ASN A 525 14.36 27.42 -16.53
CA ASN A 525 15.74 27.10 -16.18
C ASN A 525 15.83 25.70 -15.53
N ALA A 526 17.02 25.31 -15.10
CA ALA A 526 17.27 24.01 -14.48
C ALA A 526 16.57 23.84 -13.13
N GLN A 527 16.29 24.90 -12.39
CA GLN A 527 15.70 24.87 -11.06
C GLN A 527 14.17 24.90 -11.05
N LEU A 528 13.54 25.40 -12.10
CA LEU A 528 12.10 25.64 -12.14
C LEU A 528 11.41 24.79 -13.17
N SER A 529 10.31 24.14 -12.79
CA SER A 529 9.39 23.45 -13.68
C SER A 529 7.96 23.72 -13.22
N PHE A 530 7.12 24.23 -14.11
CA PHE A 530 5.69 24.44 -13.87
C PHE A 530 4.88 23.62 -14.82
N HIS A 531 3.69 23.19 -14.43
CA HIS A 531 2.81 22.45 -15.30
C HIS A 531 1.33 22.80 -15.11
N LEU A 532 0.56 22.67 -16.18
CA LEU A 532 -0.88 22.59 -16.16
C LEU A 532 -1.27 21.26 -16.80
N MET A 533 -2.05 20.44 -16.06
CA MET A 533 -2.43 19.09 -16.48
C MET A 533 -3.93 18.88 -16.35
N GLY A 534 -4.51 18.19 -17.33
CA GLY A 534 -5.85 17.62 -17.27
C GLY A 534 -5.81 16.13 -17.63
N ALA A 535 -6.49 15.31 -16.82
CA ALA A 535 -6.56 13.88 -17.05
C ALA A 535 -7.92 13.31 -16.67
N THR A 536 -8.34 12.28 -17.40
CA THR A 536 -9.54 11.50 -17.10
C THR A 536 -9.17 10.11 -16.59
N SER A 537 -10.03 9.51 -15.80
CA SER A 537 -9.96 8.12 -15.40
C SER A 537 -11.36 7.54 -15.30
N PHE A 538 -11.43 6.23 -15.24
CA PHE A 538 -12.67 5.50 -15.00
C PHE A 538 -12.44 4.43 -13.94
N ASN A 539 -13.52 4.06 -13.27
CA ASN A 539 -13.52 2.95 -12.33
C ASN A 539 -14.74 2.09 -12.56
N THR A 540 -14.58 0.76 -12.45
CA THR A 540 -15.72 -0.15 -12.50
C THR A 540 -16.69 0.21 -11.38
N SER A 541 -17.98 0.31 -11.71
CA SER A 541 -19.00 0.73 -10.74
C SER A 541 -19.16 -0.30 -9.65
N GLY A 542 -18.61 -0.03 -8.48
CA GLY A 542 -18.60 -0.89 -7.32
C GLY A 542 -17.36 -1.75 -7.20
N ASP A 543 -17.39 -2.67 -6.25
CA ASP A 543 -16.32 -3.61 -6.05
C ASP A 543 -16.24 -4.57 -7.23
N THR A 544 -15.16 -4.49 -8.01
CA THR A 544 -14.89 -5.37 -9.16
C THR A 544 -14.97 -6.86 -8.79
N TYR A 545 -14.69 -7.18 -7.53
CA TYR A 545 -14.64 -8.54 -7.01
C TYR A 545 -15.94 -8.99 -6.33
N SER A 546 -17.03 -8.23 -6.45
CA SER A 546 -18.32 -8.52 -5.81
C SER A 546 -19.48 -8.04 -6.69
N LEU A 547 -19.80 -8.83 -7.73
CA LEU A 547 -20.90 -8.53 -8.64
C LEU A 547 -22.22 -9.10 -8.13
N SER A 548 -23.30 -8.41 -8.49
CA SER A 548 -24.67 -8.78 -8.21
C SER A 548 -25.58 -8.34 -9.35
N ALA A 549 -26.85 -8.69 -9.30
CA ALA A 549 -27.84 -8.20 -10.25
C ALA A 549 -27.92 -6.66 -10.28
N ALA A 550 -27.65 -6.01 -9.14
CA ALA A 550 -27.74 -4.56 -9.01
C ALA A 550 -26.53 -3.80 -9.62
N ASN A 551 -25.37 -4.46 -9.85
CA ASN A 551 -24.17 -3.76 -10.27
C ASN A 551 -23.43 -4.36 -11.49
N ALA A 552 -23.78 -5.57 -11.92
CA ALA A 552 -23.08 -6.25 -13.01
C ALA A 552 -23.22 -5.56 -14.38
N GLY A 553 -24.38 -4.93 -14.65
CA GLY A 553 -24.67 -4.25 -15.91
C GLY A 553 -24.46 -2.73 -15.90
N ILE A 554 -23.87 -2.16 -14.84
CA ILE A 554 -23.75 -0.71 -14.68
C ILE A 554 -22.49 -0.20 -15.41
N PRO A 555 -22.58 0.92 -16.17
CA PRO A 555 -21.42 1.59 -16.75
C PRO A 555 -20.40 2.04 -15.70
N PRO A 556 -19.11 2.23 -16.05
CA PRO A 556 -18.09 2.67 -15.12
C PRO A 556 -18.32 4.11 -14.64
N GLU A 557 -17.94 4.36 -13.39
CA GLU A 557 -17.77 5.71 -12.86
C GLU A 557 -16.63 6.43 -13.57
N LYS A 558 -16.72 7.75 -13.69
CA LYS A 558 -15.69 8.57 -14.35
C LYS A 558 -15.13 9.61 -13.41
N SER A 559 -13.91 10.04 -13.68
CA SER A 559 -13.34 11.18 -12.97
C SER A 559 -12.50 12.07 -13.89
N ILE A 560 -12.43 13.34 -13.49
CA ILE A 560 -11.63 14.38 -14.13
C ILE A 560 -10.74 14.99 -13.06
N ASN A 561 -9.44 15.04 -13.35
CA ASN A 561 -8.45 15.67 -12.51
C ASN A 561 -7.81 16.82 -13.27
N LEU A 562 -7.75 17.98 -12.63
CA LEU A 562 -7.05 19.18 -13.10
C LEU A 562 -6.01 19.56 -12.07
N GLU A 563 -4.80 19.91 -12.52
CA GLU A 563 -3.71 20.31 -11.65
C GLU A 563 -2.89 21.43 -12.29
N LEU A 564 -2.65 22.48 -11.51
CA LEU A 564 -1.65 23.50 -11.77
C LEU A 564 -0.56 23.31 -10.70
N GLY A 565 0.63 22.92 -11.10
CA GLY A 565 1.70 22.60 -10.17
C GLY A 565 3.07 23.11 -10.61
N GLY A 566 4.05 22.81 -9.78
CA GLY A 566 5.42 23.13 -10.10
C GLY A 566 6.40 22.50 -9.14
N GLN A 567 7.66 22.53 -9.57
CA GLN A 567 8.82 22.07 -8.83
C GLN A 567 9.87 23.16 -8.81
N PHE A 568 10.48 23.34 -7.66
CA PHE A 568 11.64 24.16 -7.43
C PHE A 568 12.76 23.30 -6.87
N ASP A 569 13.92 23.30 -7.54
CA ASP A 569 15.14 22.65 -7.08
C ASP A 569 16.15 23.72 -6.63
N SER A 570 16.84 23.49 -5.50
CA SER A 570 17.93 24.35 -5.08
C SER A 570 19.04 24.39 -6.13
N ALA A 571 19.88 25.43 -6.11
CA ALA A 571 20.93 25.62 -7.10
C ALA A 571 21.95 24.46 -7.14
N ASP A 572 22.14 23.77 -6.03
CA ASP A 572 22.99 22.58 -5.90
C ASP A 572 22.25 21.25 -6.14
N GLY A 573 20.94 21.33 -6.47
CA GLY A 573 20.10 20.16 -6.74
C GLY A 573 19.76 19.28 -5.53
N ARG A 574 20.15 19.68 -4.31
CA ARG A 574 20.01 18.83 -3.11
C ARG A 574 18.68 18.95 -2.40
N LEU A 575 17.91 19.99 -2.67
CA LEU A 575 16.60 20.23 -2.07
C LEU A 575 15.57 20.47 -3.18
N THR A 576 14.49 19.73 -3.14
CA THR A 576 13.33 19.86 -4.03
C THR A 576 12.10 20.28 -3.25
N THR A 577 11.38 21.27 -3.72
CA THR A 577 10.04 21.62 -3.27
C THR A 577 9.06 21.47 -4.44
N ARG A 578 7.97 20.76 -4.21
CA ARG A 578 6.87 20.59 -5.18
C ARG A 578 5.59 21.13 -4.61
N PHE A 579 4.75 21.68 -5.48
CA PHE A 579 3.39 22.05 -5.11
C PHE A 579 2.43 21.70 -6.24
N GLY A 580 1.16 21.45 -5.88
CA GLY A 580 0.07 21.20 -6.82
C GLY A 580 -1.22 21.79 -6.30
N ILE A 581 -1.83 22.69 -7.07
CA ILE A 581 -3.21 23.14 -6.86
C ILE A 581 -4.09 22.23 -7.70
N PHE A 582 -4.90 21.44 -7.04
CA PHE A 582 -5.65 20.37 -7.69
C PHE A 582 -7.17 20.57 -7.58
N ARG A 583 -7.87 19.99 -8.54
CA ARG A 583 -9.29 19.71 -8.46
C ARG A 583 -9.58 18.31 -9.01
N ALA A 584 -10.02 17.41 -8.15
CA ALA A 584 -10.48 16.08 -8.50
C ALA A 584 -12.01 16.04 -8.45
N THR A 585 -12.63 15.63 -9.55
CA THR A 585 -14.11 15.54 -9.66
C THR A 585 -14.47 14.10 -10.04
N LYS A 586 -15.28 13.45 -9.21
CA LYS A 586 -15.89 12.16 -9.50
C LYS A 586 -17.28 12.36 -10.09
N LEU A 587 -17.53 11.74 -11.22
CA LEU A 587 -18.77 11.83 -11.99
C LEU A 587 -19.39 10.45 -12.11
N HIS A 588 -20.68 10.41 -12.28
CA HIS A 588 -21.41 9.14 -12.42
C HIS A 588 -21.13 8.21 -11.23
N GLU A 589 -21.02 8.79 -10.03
CA GLU A 589 -20.83 8.00 -8.82
C GLU A 589 -22.09 7.20 -8.53
N ARG A 590 -21.90 5.96 -8.13
CA ARG A 590 -22.99 5.05 -7.84
C ARG A 590 -23.77 5.50 -6.62
N ASN A 591 -25.07 5.76 -6.83
CA ASN A 591 -26.06 5.95 -5.80
C ASN A 591 -27.03 4.78 -5.82
N THR A 592 -27.56 4.38 -4.67
CA THR A 592 -28.63 3.40 -4.58
C THR A 592 -29.92 4.12 -4.21
N ASP A 593 -30.95 4.01 -5.04
CA ASP A 593 -32.27 4.51 -4.74
C ASP A 593 -32.84 3.74 -3.55
N PRO A 594 -33.20 4.40 -2.43
CA PRO A 594 -33.67 3.71 -1.23
C PRO A 594 -35.07 3.09 -1.38
N LEU A 595 -35.87 3.50 -2.36
CA LEU A 595 -37.22 2.98 -2.60
C LEU A 595 -37.19 1.75 -3.51
N THR A 596 -36.42 1.81 -4.58
CA THR A 596 -36.38 0.75 -5.61
C THR A 596 -35.18 -0.20 -5.43
N ASN A 597 -34.19 0.14 -4.61
CA ASN A 597 -32.87 -0.51 -4.48
C ASN A 597 -32.11 -0.59 -5.82
N LEU A 598 -32.51 0.18 -6.81
CA LEU A 598 -31.78 0.28 -8.06
C LEU A 598 -30.55 1.16 -7.88
N VAL A 599 -29.48 0.79 -8.57
CA VAL A 599 -28.26 1.56 -8.58
C VAL A 599 -28.29 2.50 -9.78
N GLU A 600 -28.16 3.79 -9.50
CA GLU A 600 -28.07 4.86 -10.49
C GLU A 600 -26.68 5.50 -10.49
N LEU A 601 -26.21 5.94 -11.66
CA LEU A 601 -24.94 6.66 -11.81
C LEU A 601 -25.18 8.19 -11.79
N SER A 602 -25.92 8.66 -10.81
CA SER A 602 -26.33 10.06 -10.68
C SER A 602 -25.38 10.88 -9.80
N GLY A 603 -24.55 10.23 -8.98
CA GLY A 603 -23.72 10.89 -7.99
C GLY A 603 -22.59 11.73 -8.57
N LYS A 604 -22.26 12.82 -7.87
CA LYS A 604 -21.14 13.71 -8.19
C LYS A 604 -20.54 14.27 -6.92
N ARG A 605 -19.21 14.25 -6.85
CA ARG A 605 -18.46 14.94 -5.79
C ARG A 605 -17.17 15.53 -6.33
N HIS A 606 -16.66 16.53 -5.63
CA HIS A 606 -15.33 17.07 -5.94
C HIS A 606 -14.56 17.43 -4.67
N ALA A 607 -13.23 17.41 -4.81
CA ALA A 607 -12.29 17.95 -3.85
C ALA A 607 -11.30 18.87 -4.57
N ALA A 608 -10.92 19.97 -3.93
CA ALA A 608 -9.93 20.90 -4.45
C ALA A 608 -9.07 21.45 -3.32
N GLY A 609 -7.80 21.63 -3.59
CA GLY A 609 -6.84 22.04 -2.58
C GLY A 609 -5.43 22.29 -3.11
N LEU A 610 -4.51 22.35 -2.17
CA LEU A 610 -3.08 22.54 -2.39
C LEU A 610 -2.33 21.39 -1.73
N ASP A 611 -1.45 20.75 -2.48
CA ASP A 611 -0.41 19.86 -1.98
C ASP A 611 0.94 20.56 -2.02
N VAL A 612 1.78 20.32 -1.01
CA VAL A 612 3.16 20.79 -0.96
C VAL A 612 4.04 19.68 -0.41
N ASP A 613 5.12 19.38 -1.11
CA ASP A 613 6.14 18.42 -0.69
C ASP A 613 7.52 19.11 -0.69
N ILE A 614 8.31 18.88 0.36
CA ILE A 614 9.70 19.32 0.45
C ILE A 614 10.57 18.11 0.80
N THR A 615 11.65 17.89 0.06
CA THR A 615 12.51 16.73 0.27
C THR A 615 13.95 17.01 -0.15
N GLY A 616 14.91 16.53 0.65
CA GLY A 616 16.34 16.63 0.37
C GLY A 616 17.12 17.30 1.49
N ARG A 617 18.26 17.89 1.15
CA ARG A 617 19.20 18.49 2.10
C ARG A 617 19.14 20.00 2.05
N ILE A 618 18.83 20.62 3.20
CA ILE A 618 18.88 22.07 3.40
C ILE A 618 20.35 22.52 3.51
N THR A 619 21.16 21.73 4.21
CA THR A 619 22.61 21.81 4.26
C THR A 619 23.19 20.39 4.11
N PRO A 620 24.51 20.21 3.92
CA PRO A 620 25.09 18.86 3.88
C PRO A 620 24.73 17.98 5.08
N ASP A 621 24.54 18.60 6.26
CA ASP A 621 24.26 17.90 7.52
C ASP A 621 22.77 17.90 7.91
N TRP A 622 21.93 18.67 7.21
CA TRP A 622 20.52 18.83 7.55
C TRP A 622 19.61 18.35 6.43
N GLU A 623 18.92 17.25 6.66
CA GLU A 623 18.01 16.61 5.71
C GLU A 623 16.56 16.72 6.15
N VAL A 624 15.65 16.90 5.21
CA VAL A 624 14.22 17.11 5.46
C VAL A 624 13.37 16.31 4.49
N PHE A 625 12.25 15.78 5.01
CA PHE A 625 11.11 15.29 4.25
C PHE A 625 9.84 15.85 4.86
N GLY A 626 9.08 16.61 4.09
CA GLY A 626 7.83 17.22 4.56
C GLY A 626 6.76 17.15 3.49
N THR A 627 5.54 16.88 3.91
CA THR A 627 4.37 16.89 3.02
C THR A 627 3.21 17.60 3.71
N PHE A 628 2.46 18.39 2.96
CA PHE A 628 1.31 19.12 3.48
C PHE A 628 0.19 19.14 2.42
N THR A 629 -1.02 18.86 2.84
CA THR A 629 -2.24 19.01 2.02
C THR A 629 -3.23 19.93 2.73
N TRP A 630 -3.68 20.94 2.03
CA TRP A 630 -4.79 21.78 2.42
C TRP A 630 -5.94 21.63 1.44
N MET A 631 -7.07 21.13 1.91
CA MET A 631 -8.25 20.82 1.12
C MET A 631 -9.46 21.64 1.61
N PRO A 632 -9.49 22.97 1.31
CA PRO A 632 -10.55 23.86 1.75
C PRO A 632 -11.91 23.46 1.20
N VAL A 633 -11.92 22.98 -0.04
CA VAL A 633 -13.14 22.59 -0.76
C VAL A 633 -13.18 21.07 -0.90
N ALA A 634 -14.21 20.46 -0.37
CA ALA A 634 -14.62 19.11 -0.67
C ALA A 634 -16.12 19.03 -0.47
N LYS A 635 -16.86 18.61 -1.50
CA LYS A 635 -18.32 18.71 -1.51
C LYS A 635 -18.94 17.54 -2.28
N ILE A 636 -20.04 17.05 -1.75
CA ILE A 636 -20.96 16.15 -2.44
C ILE A 636 -21.93 17.04 -3.22
N ASP A 637 -21.79 17.08 -4.54
CA ASP A 637 -22.62 17.94 -5.39
C ASP A 637 -23.99 17.33 -5.64
N VAL A 638 -24.02 16.01 -5.85
CA VAL A 638 -25.24 15.22 -6.05
C VAL A 638 -25.11 13.92 -5.25
N ALA A 639 -26.10 13.61 -4.44
CA ALA A 639 -26.22 12.39 -3.66
C ALA A 639 -27.61 11.78 -3.79
N ALA A 640 -27.73 10.45 -3.62
CA ALA A 640 -29.02 9.80 -3.43
C ALA A 640 -29.56 10.09 -2.03
N GLU A 641 -30.86 10.02 -1.89
CA GLU A 641 -31.54 10.09 -0.59
C GLU A 641 -31.02 8.94 0.31
N GLY A 642 -30.76 9.24 1.59
CA GLY A 642 -30.21 8.26 2.53
C GLY A 642 -28.72 7.96 2.42
N ALA A 643 -28.00 8.53 1.43
CA ALA A 643 -26.55 8.49 1.31
C ALA A 643 -25.85 9.58 2.13
N GLU A 644 -24.56 9.78 1.94
CA GLU A 644 -23.85 10.97 2.46
C GLU A 644 -24.56 12.24 1.97
N GLY A 645 -24.80 13.19 2.88
CA GLY A 645 -25.67 14.36 2.59
C GLY A 645 -25.18 15.24 1.45
N GLN A 646 -26.05 15.55 0.49
CA GLN A 646 -25.76 16.53 -0.57
C GLN A 646 -25.40 17.89 0.05
N GLY A 647 -24.38 18.53 -0.49
CA GLY A 647 -23.80 19.77 0.03
C GLY A 647 -22.78 19.55 1.15
N ALA A 648 -22.77 18.39 1.81
CA ALA A 648 -21.83 18.06 2.87
C ALA A 648 -20.41 17.77 2.34
N ARG A 649 -19.44 17.80 3.26
CA ARG A 649 -18.08 17.37 3.01
C ARG A 649 -18.06 15.83 2.97
N PRO A 650 -17.43 15.20 1.97
CA PRO A 650 -17.30 13.74 1.93
C PRO A 650 -16.56 13.21 3.15
N SER A 651 -16.88 11.98 3.54
CA SER A 651 -16.16 11.25 4.59
C SER A 651 -14.69 11.09 4.22
N LEU A 652 -13.82 10.97 5.23
CA LEU A 652 -12.39 10.75 5.07
C LEU A 652 -11.68 11.81 4.20
N THR A 653 -12.18 13.05 4.25
CA THR A 653 -11.61 14.22 3.59
C THR A 653 -11.25 15.30 4.61
N PRO A 654 -10.15 15.15 5.36
CA PRO A 654 -9.71 16.16 6.32
C PRO A 654 -9.43 17.49 5.62
N ARG A 655 -9.61 18.63 6.31
CA ARG A 655 -9.33 19.96 5.73
C ARG A 655 -7.84 20.17 5.52
N TYR A 656 -7.01 19.63 6.42
CA TYR A 656 -5.57 19.66 6.30
C TYR A 656 -4.96 18.42 6.94
N SER A 657 -3.87 18.01 6.39
CA SER A 657 -2.98 16.98 6.90
C SER A 657 -1.55 17.34 6.57
N GLY A 658 -0.61 16.88 7.38
CA GLY A 658 0.80 17.13 7.15
C GLY A 658 1.68 16.15 7.90
N SER A 659 2.85 15.92 7.35
CA SER A 659 3.94 15.18 7.95
C SER A 659 5.23 15.96 7.74
N LEU A 660 6.03 16.04 8.78
CA LEU A 660 7.38 16.58 8.71
C LEU A 660 8.31 15.62 9.42
N TRP A 661 9.41 15.32 8.80
CA TRP A 661 10.54 14.62 9.37
C TRP A 661 11.84 15.31 8.99
N THR A 662 12.74 15.46 9.93
CA THR A 662 14.03 16.08 9.68
C THR A 662 15.11 15.41 10.50
N THR A 663 16.33 15.37 9.96
CA THR A 663 17.50 14.84 10.64
C THR A 663 18.66 15.83 10.51
N TYR A 664 19.47 15.89 11.55
CA TYR A 664 20.65 16.75 11.61
C TYR A 664 21.87 15.95 12.11
N LYS A 665 22.96 15.98 11.36
CA LYS A 665 24.24 15.39 11.72
C LYS A 665 25.00 16.37 12.62
N LEU A 666 25.04 16.07 13.92
CA LEU A 666 25.71 16.90 14.92
C LEU A 666 27.25 16.85 14.78
N ASN A 667 27.74 15.65 14.44
CA ASN A 667 29.15 15.35 14.21
C ASN A 667 29.24 13.98 13.47
N PRO A 668 30.42 13.46 13.11
CA PRO A 668 30.53 12.20 12.39
C PRO A 668 29.86 11.00 13.06
N GLN A 669 29.77 10.97 14.40
CA GLN A 669 29.19 9.89 15.16
C GLN A 669 27.70 10.06 15.45
N TRP A 670 27.24 11.30 15.69
CA TRP A 670 25.88 11.54 16.14
C TRP A 670 25.01 12.22 15.08
N ARG A 671 23.85 11.60 14.79
CA ARG A 671 22.77 12.17 14.01
C ARG A 671 21.47 12.11 14.82
N VAL A 672 20.73 13.19 14.88
CA VAL A 672 19.46 13.29 15.58
C VAL A 672 18.35 13.58 14.58
N GLY A 673 17.15 13.16 14.89
CA GLY A 673 15.99 13.39 14.05
C GLY A 673 14.73 13.61 14.85
N GLY A 674 13.75 14.23 14.22
CA GLY A 674 12.44 14.43 14.79
C GLY A 674 11.42 14.91 13.78
N GLY A 675 10.17 14.73 14.13
CA GLY A 675 9.09 15.13 13.25
C GLY A 675 7.72 14.89 13.86
N PHE A 676 6.70 15.14 13.05
CA PHE A 676 5.33 14.95 13.48
C PHE A 676 4.43 14.56 12.30
N ASN A 677 3.31 13.90 12.63
CA ASN A 677 2.18 13.67 11.74
C ASN A 677 0.95 14.37 12.31
N ALA A 678 0.24 15.12 11.50
CA ALA A 678 -0.92 15.90 11.91
C ALA A 678 -2.08 15.72 10.93
N ARG A 679 -3.30 15.71 11.47
CA ARG A 679 -4.53 15.64 10.67
C ARG A 679 -5.65 16.41 11.35
N SER A 680 -6.46 17.15 10.57
CA SER A 680 -7.68 17.76 11.08
C SER A 680 -8.73 16.71 11.38
N GLY A 681 -9.74 17.06 12.18
CA GLY A 681 -10.88 16.20 12.41
C GLY A 681 -11.64 15.88 11.12
N GLN A 682 -12.30 14.73 11.07
CA GLN A 682 -12.98 14.21 9.90
C GLN A 682 -14.12 13.27 10.28
N GLN A 683 -14.96 12.95 9.32
CA GLN A 683 -16.05 12.02 9.50
C GLN A 683 -15.65 10.60 9.11
N PRO A 684 -16.13 9.56 9.80
CA PRO A 684 -16.02 8.17 9.38
C PRO A 684 -16.75 7.92 8.07
N ASN A 685 -16.39 6.86 7.36
CA ASN A 685 -17.07 6.50 6.12
C ASN A 685 -18.53 6.09 6.36
N ARG A 686 -19.42 6.47 5.44
CA ARG A 686 -20.85 6.14 5.39
C ARG A 686 -21.69 6.62 6.58
N ASN A 687 -21.15 7.48 7.44
CA ASN A 687 -21.91 8.05 8.54
C ASN A 687 -21.45 9.49 8.85
N PRO A 688 -21.95 10.49 8.12
CA PRO A 688 -21.55 11.87 8.34
C PRO A 688 -21.90 12.42 9.72
N GLY A 689 -22.76 11.73 10.49
CA GLY A 689 -23.09 12.13 11.85
C GLY A 689 -21.97 11.91 12.88
N PHE A 690 -21.08 10.94 12.66
CA PHE A 690 -19.94 10.69 13.56
C PHE A 690 -18.75 11.60 13.21
N TYR A 691 -17.87 11.79 14.20
CA TYR A 691 -16.71 12.65 14.06
C TYR A 691 -15.47 12.07 14.77
N ALA A 692 -14.36 12.02 14.06
CA ALA A 692 -13.06 11.66 14.59
C ALA A 692 -12.25 12.94 14.90
N PRO A 693 -11.73 13.10 16.13
CA PRO A 693 -10.98 14.29 16.52
C PRO A 693 -9.69 14.48 15.72
N LYS A 694 -9.23 15.74 15.66
CA LYS A 694 -7.89 16.09 15.14
C LYS A 694 -6.79 15.53 16.03
N PHE A 695 -5.62 15.27 15.45
CA PHE A 695 -4.45 14.87 16.21
C PHE A 695 -3.15 15.46 15.65
N VAL A 696 -2.15 15.49 16.52
CA VAL A 696 -0.73 15.66 16.21
C VAL A 696 0.04 14.62 17.01
N VAL A 697 0.90 13.86 16.33
CA VAL A 697 1.76 12.83 16.93
C VAL A 697 3.20 13.18 16.59
N ALA A 698 4.05 13.32 17.62
CA ALA A 698 5.46 13.64 17.48
C ALA A 698 6.33 12.39 17.65
N ASN A 699 7.42 12.34 16.88
CA ASN A 699 8.39 11.23 16.84
C ASN A 699 9.81 11.79 16.94
N LEU A 700 10.72 11.04 17.54
CA LEU A 700 12.12 11.39 17.72
C LEU A 700 13.05 10.24 17.32
N MET A 701 14.29 10.58 16.97
CA MET A 701 15.35 9.64 16.65
C MET A 701 16.70 10.15 17.16
N ALA A 702 17.54 9.23 17.62
CA ALA A 702 18.94 9.46 17.82
C ALA A 702 19.74 8.29 17.24
N GLU A 703 20.77 8.57 16.46
CA GLU A 703 21.62 7.56 15.82
C GLU A 703 23.07 7.80 16.22
N TYR A 704 23.75 6.74 16.56
CA TYR A 704 25.17 6.72 16.91
C TYR A 704 25.94 5.76 16.02
N THR A 705 26.91 6.25 15.28
CA THR A 705 27.80 5.47 14.42
C THR A 705 29.05 5.06 15.23
N VAL A 706 29.23 3.76 15.41
CA VAL A 706 30.34 3.17 16.16
C VAL A 706 31.57 2.97 15.26
N LEU A 707 31.34 2.36 14.10
CA LEU A 707 32.34 2.16 13.05
C LEU A 707 31.82 2.87 11.81
N GLU A 708 32.65 3.75 11.26
CA GLU A 708 32.26 4.54 10.09
C GLU A 708 31.85 3.62 8.94
N ASP A 709 30.64 3.86 8.44
CA ASP A 709 29.98 3.10 7.38
C ASP A 709 29.68 1.61 7.66
N GLU A 710 30.09 1.04 8.80
CA GLU A 710 29.89 -0.39 9.11
C GLU A 710 28.82 -0.63 10.19
N LEU A 711 28.97 0.00 11.37
CA LEU A 711 28.12 -0.29 12.53
C LEU A 711 27.49 0.96 13.12
N LEU A 712 26.18 1.00 13.15
CA LEU A 712 25.43 2.08 13.79
C LEU A 712 24.29 1.54 14.65
N PHE A 713 23.91 2.33 15.65
CA PHE A 713 22.72 2.11 16.48
C PHE A 713 21.76 3.28 16.37
N ARG A 714 20.49 3.00 16.15
CA ARG A 714 19.43 4.00 16.03
C ARG A 714 18.31 3.73 17.00
N LEU A 715 18.04 4.72 17.87
CA LEU A 715 16.93 4.75 18.80
C LEU A 715 15.80 5.58 18.19
N ASN A 716 14.64 4.97 18.02
CA ASN A 716 13.40 5.66 17.62
C ASN A 716 12.41 5.69 18.79
N VAL A 717 11.75 6.81 18.95
CA VAL A 717 10.63 7.00 19.88
C VAL A 717 9.44 7.54 19.09
N ASP A 718 8.51 6.67 18.77
CA ASP A 718 7.28 7.05 18.09
C ASP A 718 6.20 7.44 19.10
N ASN A 719 5.34 8.39 18.71
CA ASN A 719 4.29 8.93 19.58
C ASN A 719 4.81 9.31 20.97
N VAL A 720 5.79 10.20 21.02
CA VAL A 720 6.52 10.59 22.24
C VAL A 720 5.59 10.97 23.39
N THR A 721 4.48 11.63 23.08
CA THR A 721 3.50 12.10 24.06
C THR A 721 2.44 11.05 24.44
N ASN A 722 2.53 9.84 23.90
CA ASN A 722 1.52 8.78 24.05
C ASN A 722 0.10 9.28 23.70
N LYS A 723 -0.03 10.05 22.63
CA LYS A 723 -1.29 10.63 22.20
C LYS A 723 -2.25 9.55 21.73
N LEU A 724 -3.45 9.50 22.29
CA LEU A 724 -4.54 8.69 21.75
C LEU A 724 -5.13 9.38 20.50
N TYR A 725 -5.22 8.62 19.41
CA TYR A 725 -5.80 9.09 18.15
C TYR A 725 -6.42 7.93 17.37
N ALA A 726 -7.34 8.24 16.46
CA ALA A 726 -7.89 7.26 15.53
C ALA A 726 -7.05 7.22 14.26
N ASP A 727 -6.50 6.05 13.96
CA ASP A 727 -5.66 5.83 12.79
C ASP A 727 -6.50 5.52 11.55
N THR A 728 -7.34 4.52 11.64
CA THR A 728 -8.29 4.11 10.60
C THR A 728 -9.71 4.24 11.09
N LEU A 729 -10.61 4.63 10.20
CA LEU A 729 -11.97 5.02 10.57
C LEU A 729 -13.00 4.18 9.83
N TYR A 730 -14.10 3.83 10.51
CA TYR A 730 -15.27 3.20 9.93
C TYR A 730 -16.56 3.74 10.55
N THR A 731 -17.70 3.42 9.93
CA THR A 731 -19.02 3.87 10.37
C THR A 731 -19.28 3.58 11.86
N GLY A 732 -19.05 2.36 12.31
CA GLY A 732 -19.37 1.92 13.67
C GLY A 732 -18.19 1.82 14.63
N HIS A 733 -16.96 2.05 14.17
CA HIS A 733 -15.74 1.86 14.96
C HIS A 733 -14.53 2.62 14.40
N TYR A 734 -13.47 2.69 15.18
CA TYR A 734 -12.16 3.16 14.76
C TYR A 734 -11.08 2.19 15.24
N VAL A 735 -9.99 2.08 14.50
CA VAL A 735 -8.78 1.42 15.01
C VAL A 735 -7.89 2.49 15.63
N PRO A 736 -7.47 2.34 16.90
CA PRO A 736 -6.58 3.30 17.52
C PRO A 736 -5.24 3.33 16.81
N GLY A 737 -4.62 4.49 16.81
CA GLY A 737 -3.22 4.62 16.40
C GLY A 737 -2.30 4.08 17.48
N LYS A 738 -1.09 3.70 17.10
CA LYS A 738 -0.08 3.18 18.03
C LYS A 738 0.18 4.17 19.17
N GLY A 739 0.22 3.67 20.39
CA GLY A 739 0.74 4.37 21.57
C GLY A 739 2.25 4.66 21.40
N ARG A 740 2.89 5.10 22.47
CA ARG A 740 4.33 5.34 22.45
C ARG A 740 5.09 4.01 22.28
N ILE A 741 5.92 3.96 21.23
CA ILE A 741 6.83 2.85 20.92
C ILE A 741 8.26 3.36 21.05
N VAL A 742 9.10 2.58 21.72
CA VAL A 742 10.55 2.79 21.76
C VAL A 742 11.21 1.60 21.09
N ALA A 743 12.07 1.84 20.13
CA ALA A 743 12.76 0.79 19.39
C ALA A 743 14.24 1.16 19.18
N LEU A 744 15.13 0.19 19.40
CA LEU A 744 16.56 0.28 19.14
C LEU A 744 16.91 -0.64 17.97
N THR A 745 17.47 -0.09 16.92
CA THR A 745 17.96 -0.82 15.76
C THR A 745 19.49 -0.78 15.72
N GLY A 746 20.11 -1.93 15.63
CA GLY A 746 21.51 -2.08 15.27
C GLY A 746 21.62 -2.44 13.79
N THR A 747 22.39 -1.69 13.03
CA THR A 747 22.66 -1.91 11.60
C THR A 747 24.14 -2.24 11.43
N TYR A 748 24.41 -3.38 10.80
CA TYR A 748 25.77 -3.79 10.41
C TYR A 748 25.86 -3.97 8.90
N LYS A 749 26.82 -3.26 8.29
CA LYS A 749 27.14 -3.29 6.85
C LYS A 749 28.51 -3.92 6.64
N PHE A 750 28.68 -4.76 5.60
CA PHE A 750 29.92 -5.45 5.32
C PHE A 750 30.07 -5.89 3.86
#